data_1a1183da7429fc0c01e5fc990d56f336
#
_entry.id   1a1183da7429fc0c01e5fc990d56f336
#
_cell.length_a   1.000
_cell.length_b   1.000
_cell.length_c   1.000
_cell.angle_alpha   90.00
_cell.angle_beta   90.00
_cell.angle_gamma   90.00
#
_symmetry.space_group_name_H-M   'P 1'
#
loop_
_entity.id
_entity.type
_entity.pdbx_description
1 polymer ?
#
loop_
_entity_poly.entity_id
_entity_poly.type
_entity_poly.pdbx_seq_one_letter_code
_entity_poly.pdbx_strand_id
1 'polypeptide(L)'
;MTNSDKRLFLIDAYAMIFRGYYALIRNPRLTSKGFDTSAIFGFTNSLIELIRREKPTHLAVVFDVGKENVRTADFTEYKANRSDTPEAIKNAVPYIHRILEAMHIPILGVEGYEADDVIGTIANKAEKEGYTTFMVTPDKDFAQLVTDKIKIYKPGLKGGDVEILGVEEVKAKYEIEDPKQVIDFLAMMGDAVDNIPGLEGVGEKTAMKFLKEFGSIENLLANTSQLKGKLKEKVENSAERGILSKKLATIICDVPVEFHQEQYDLDIPDFEKVREIFDEIEFRRLYENLYRAFHNEQSAISNQQSANESDSKPVSQKAESGKQNALQLDLFADFEALKQSTSTTLNIETTDKMYQYIDTEKAQKILVKNLLAQKVVCFDTETTSLNEMETELIGMSFCYRKGLAYYIPISENQEEAKKTLEIFRPFFEKKEILKIAHNLKFDYKVLKHYGVEVEGAIFDTMIAHYLLNPDGRHGMDYLSEIYLNYKPVSIESLIGKKGKNQGTLRDVSLEEQTSYAAEDADVTFQLYEIFAPQLKKEGVEDLFYHIEMPLMRVLAKMEFAGISLDENWLIQESKDLENDLKNLETKIFELCGEEFNMNSPKQLGEILFEKLKLDPKAKKTKTGQYATSEDILQKLASKHEIIQYILEYRTYQKLKSTYVDALPNQIDKDTKRVHTNFSQTTAATGRLASLNPNLQNIPIRTLRGQQIRGAFVADEGNKLISADYSQIELRLIAEISGEENMIKAFQNGEDIHASTAAKLFKIPIEEVTKTQRSQAKTVNFGIIYGQGAFALAEQTGLSRTEAKQLIDSYYETYPKLKEFMAEQVAKARKLGYVETILGRKRHLQDINSNNFVVKGHAERNAVNAPIQGSAADIIKLAMIKIQEVLEQEHLKTKMLLQVHDELVFEAPENEVETAKKLIKENMENAYKTEVPLLVEVGVGENWLEAH
;
A
#
# COMPACT_ATOMS: atom_id res chain seq x y z
N MET A 1 -53.21 -10.62 8.88
CA MET A 1 -51.80 -10.84 8.78
C MET A 1 -51.51 -11.10 7.32
N THR A 2 -51.03 -10.08 6.62
CA THR A 2 -50.63 -10.17 5.22
C THR A 2 -49.39 -11.05 5.14
N ASN A 3 -49.42 -12.04 4.21
CA ASN A 3 -48.33 -12.96 3.91
C ASN A 3 -47.03 -12.14 3.63
N SER A 4 -46.18 -11.94 4.64
CA SER A 4 -44.85 -11.40 4.39
C SER A 4 -44.09 -12.49 3.62
N ASP A 5 -43.55 -12.15 2.45
CA ASP A 5 -42.75 -13.06 1.64
C ASP A 5 -41.59 -13.62 2.50
N LYS A 6 -41.63 -14.94 2.74
CA LYS A 6 -40.55 -15.65 3.48
C LYS A 6 -39.26 -15.62 2.65
N ARG A 7 -38.29 -14.80 3.06
CA ARG A 7 -36.99 -14.60 2.35
C ARG A 7 -35.85 -15.14 3.21
N LEU A 8 -35.21 -16.21 2.74
CA LEU A 8 -34.05 -16.82 3.38
C LEU A 8 -32.76 -16.46 2.61
N PHE A 9 -31.75 -15.94 3.31
CA PHE A 9 -30.43 -15.71 2.76
C PHE A 9 -29.42 -16.68 3.37
N LEU A 10 -28.77 -17.47 2.53
CA LEU A 10 -27.71 -18.40 2.91
C LEU A 10 -26.37 -17.89 2.40
N ILE A 11 -25.47 -17.55 3.31
CA ILE A 11 -24.20 -16.92 2.98
C ILE A 11 -23.09 -17.97 3.00
N ASP A 12 -22.37 -18.10 1.89
CA ASP A 12 -21.10 -18.81 1.81
C ASP A 12 -20.02 -17.97 2.52
N ALA A 13 -19.60 -18.44 3.70
CA ALA A 13 -18.71 -17.71 4.58
C ALA A 13 -17.35 -17.43 3.92
N TYR A 14 -16.69 -18.48 3.46
CA TYR A 14 -15.35 -18.33 2.91
C TYR A 14 -15.32 -17.51 1.62
N ALA A 15 -16.32 -17.67 0.75
CA ALA A 15 -16.40 -16.85 -0.45
C ALA A 15 -16.49 -15.36 -0.13
N MET A 16 -17.25 -14.97 0.90
CA MET A 16 -17.34 -13.58 1.36
C MET A 16 -16.07 -13.10 2.10
N ILE A 17 -15.48 -13.95 2.94
CA ILE A 17 -14.24 -13.63 3.69
C ILE A 17 -13.08 -13.40 2.73
N PHE A 18 -12.85 -14.31 1.80
CA PHE A 18 -11.80 -14.18 0.77
C PHE A 18 -12.01 -12.95 -0.09
N ARG A 19 -13.24 -12.69 -0.50
CA ARG A 19 -13.58 -11.49 -1.27
C ARG A 19 -13.24 -10.22 -0.49
N GLY A 20 -13.62 -10.13 0.78
CA GLY A 20 -13.32 -9.00 1.66
C GLY A 20 -11.82 -8.78 1.82
N TYR A 21 -11.08 -9.85 2.06
CA TYR A 21 -9.62 -9.82 2.19
C TYR A 21 -8.93 -9.34 0.91
N TYR A 22 -9.23 -9.94 -0.25
CA TYR A 22 -8.58 -9.57 -1.51
C TYR A 22 -8.97 -8.18 -2.01
N ALA A 23 -10.14 -7.67 -1.66
CA ALA A 23 -10.51 -6.29 -1.97
C ALA A 23 -9.61 -5.26 -1.26
N LEU A 24 -9.07 -5.62 -0.09
CA LEU A 24 -8.25 -4.76 0.76
C LEU A 24 -6.76 -5.16 0.79
N ILE A 25 -6.33 -6.19 0.09
CA ILE A 25 -4.97 -6.74 0.14
C ILE A 25 -3.87 -5.72 -0.18
N ARG A 26 -4.16 -4.74 -1.05
CA ARG A 26 -3.22 -3.66 -1.40
C ARG A 26 -3.21 -2.52 -0.37
N ASN A 27 -4.22 -2.47 0.49
CA ASN A 27 -4.43 -1.44 1.48
C ASN A 27 -5.09 -2.07 2.70
N PRO A 28 -4.37 -2.90 3.47
CA PRO A 28 -4.95 -3.63 4.59
C PRO A 28 -5.45 -2.67 5.67
N ARG A 29 -6.54 -3.06 6.32
CA ARG A 29 -7.05 -2.38 7.52
C ARG A 29 -6.39 -2.97 8.75
N LEU A 30 -5.60 -2.15 9.41
CA LEU A 30 -4.89 -2.55 10.63
C LEU A 30 -5.48 -1.81 11.82
N THR A 31 -5.60 -2.49 12.95
CA THR A 31 -5.87 -1.81 14.23
C THR A 31 -4.66 -0.98 14.66
N SER A 32 -4.82 -0.11 15.66
CA SER A 32 -3.71 0.63 16.27
C SER A 32 -2.61 -0.28 16.83
N LYS A 33 -2.94 -1.54 17.12
CA LYS A 33 -2.01 -2.61 17.57
C LYS A 33 -1.47 -3.45 16.41
N GLY A 34 -1.84 -3.11 15.17
CA GLY A 34 -1.34 -3.75 13.97
C GLY A 34 -2.02 -5.05 13.57
N PHE A 35 -3.12 -5.42 14.17
CA PHE A 35 -3.89 -6.60 13.78
C PHE A 35 -4.61 -6.35 12.46
N ASP A 36 -4.42 -7.23 11.46
CA ASP A 36 -5.08 -7.11 10.15
C ASP A 36 -6.56 -7.51 10.26
N THR A 37 -7.42 -6.52 10.17
CA THR A 37 -8.87 -6.67 10.23
C THR A 37 -9.53 -6.64 8.85
N SER A 38 -8.76 -6.65 7.75
CA SER A 38 -9.28 -6.51 6.39
C SER A 38 -10.36 -7.54 6.04
N ALA A 39 -10.12 -8.81 6.39
CA ALA A 39 -11.07 -9.89 6.13
C ALA A 39 -12.32 -9.76 6.98
N ILE A 40 -12.17 -9.42 8.28
CA ILE A 40 -13.29 -9.20 9.20
C ILE A 40 -14.13 -8.02 8.72
N PHE A 41 -13.46 -6.91 8.38
CA PHE A 41 -14.15 -5.71 7.88
C PHE A 41 -14.93 -5.98 6.60
N GLY A 42 -14.29 -6.63 5.62
CA GLY A 42 -14.93 -6.91 4.33
C GLY A 42 -16.15 -7.82 4.46
N PHE A 43 -16.05 -8.87 5.28
CA PHE A 43 -17.16 -9.76 5.58
C PHE A 43 -18.29 -9.03 6.31
N THR A 44 -17.97 -8.37 7.44
CA THR A 44 -18.96 -7.72 8.30
C THR A 44 -19.65 -6.57 7.59
N ASN A 45 -18.94 -5.76 6.84
CA ASN A 45 -19.53 -4.68 6.05
C ASN A 45 -20.49 -5.22 4.98
N SER A 46 -20.11 -6.29 4.29
CA SER A 46 -20.99 -6.91 3.28
C SER A 46 -22.26 -7.51 3.91
N LEU A 47 -22.14 -8.10 5.09
CA LEU A 47 -23.26 -8.63 5.87
C LEU A 47 -24.23 -7.50 6.29
N ILE A 48 -23.71 -6.42 6.84
CA ILE A 48 -24.52 -5.26 7.26
C ILE A 48 -25.23 -4.63 6.06
N GLU A 49 -24.54 -4.46 4.94
CA GLU A 49 -25.13 -3.94 3.69
C GLU A 49 -26.24 -4.85 3.15
N LEU A 50 -26.05 -6.17 3.20
CA LEU A 50 -27.07 -7.13 2.82
C LEU A 50 -28.32 -7.00 3.70
N ILE A 51 -28.15 -6.97 5.03
CA ILE A 51 -29.27 -6.81 5.99
C ILE A 51 -30.01 -5.50 5.74
N ARG A 52 -29.27 -4.40 5.58
CA ARG A 52 -29.86 -3.06 5.36
C ARG A 52 -30.64 -2.97 4.05
N ARG A 53 -30.07 -3.50 2.96
CA ARG A 53 -30.62 -3.41 1.60
C ARG A 53 -31.79 -4.37 1.38
N GLU A 54 -31.59 -5.63 1.76
CA GLU A 54 -32.50 -6.71 1.41
C GLU A 54 -33.54 -7.00 2.49
N LYS A 55 -33.29 -6.57 3.72
CA LYS A 55 -34.18 -6.82 4.88
C LYS A 55 -34.63 -8.28 4.94
N PRO A 56 -33.70 -9.25 5.04
CA PRO A 56 -34.03 -10.66 5.07
C PRO A 56 -34.94 -10.98 6.28
N THR A 57 -35.88 -11.89 6.10
CA THR A 57 -36.65 -12.41 7.23
C THR A 57 -35.88 -13.51 7.96
N HIS A 58 -35.09 -14.28 7.20
CA HIS A 58 -34.27 -15.38 7.71
C HIS A 58 -32.85 -15.33 7.10
N LEU A 59 -31.87 -15.64 7.90
CA LEU A 59 -30.45 -15.52 7.52
C LEU A 59 -29.62 -16.60 8.21
N ALA A 60 -28.65 -17.18 7.48
CA ALA A 60 -27.61 -18.05 8.06
C ALA A 60 -26.30 -17.90 7.31
N VAL A 61 -25.20 -18.21 8.00
CA VAL A 61 -23.85 -18.25 7.43
C VAL A 61 -23.30 -19.65 7.50
N VAL A 62 -22.81 -20.16 6.38
CA VAL A 62 -22.37 -21.54 6.24
C VAL A 62 -20.87 -21.59 6.05
N PHE A 63 -20.18 -22.39 6.87
CA PHE A 63 -18.73 -22.60 6.86
C PHE A 63 -18.39 -24.02 6.43
N ASP A 64 -17.28 -24.17 5.70
CA ASP A 64 -16.63 -25.47 5.54
C ASP A 64 -16.06 -25.95 6.88
N VAL A 65 -16.36 -27.19 7.27
CA VAL A 65 -15.90 -27.80 8.53
C VAL A 65 -14.99 -28.97 8.22
N GLY A 66 -13.76 -28.95 8.74
CA GLY A 66 -12.79 -30.00 8.53
C GLY A 66 -11.96 -29.87 7.24
N LYS A 67 -11.00 -30.80 7.06
CA LYS A 67 -10.12 -30.85 5.88
C LYS A 67 -10.47 -31.99 4.93
N GLU A 68 -11.10 -33.03 5.42
CA GLU A 68 -11.50 -34.21 4.64
C GLU A 68 -12.99 -34.14 4.36
N ASN A 69 -13.36 -34.30 3.11
CA ASN A 69 -14.74 -34.35 2.67
C ASN A 69 -14.99 -35.54 1.72
N VAL A 70 -16.24 -35.82 1.41
CA VAL A 70 -16.65 -36.92 0.53
C VAL A 70 -15.91 -36.89 -0.81
N ARG A 71 -15.68 -35.70 -1.40
CA ARG A 71 -15.02 -35.54 -2.69
C ARG A 71 -13.53 -35.84 -2.62
N THR A 72 -12.84 -35.46 -1.51
CA THR A 72 -11.41 -35.80 -1.33
C THR A 72 -11.18 -37.28 -1.10
N ALA A 73 -12.16 -38.00 -0.55
CA ALA A 73 -12.13 -39.45 -0.45
C ALA A 73 -12.27 -40.15 -1.81
N ASP A 74 -13.10 -39.58 -2.74
CA ASP A 74 -13.27 -40.09 -4.10
C ASP A 74 -12.10 -39.73 -5.05
N PHE A 75 -11.49 -38.57 -4.84
CA PHE A 75 -10.41 -38.03 -5.69
C PHE A 75 -9.41 -37.22 -4.85
N THR A 76 -8.30 -37.82 -4.51
CA THR A 76 -7.26 -37.23 -3.61
C THR A 76 -6.62 -35.94 -4.14
N GLU A 77 -6.69 -35.72 -5.45
CA GLU A 77 -6.18 -34.51 -6.08
C GLU A 77 -7.21 -33.36 -6.10
N TYR A 78 -8.45 -33.59 -5.64
CA TYR A 78 -9.49 -32.56 -5.55
C TYR A 78 -9.02 -31.41 -4.67
N LYS A 79 -9.10 -30.19 -5.20
CA LYS A 79 -8.64 -28.94 -4.55
C LYS A 79 -7.14 -28.91 -4.14
N ALA A 80 -6.32 -29.88 -4.60
CA ALA A 80 -4.88 -29.93 -4.29
C ALA A 80 -4.09 -28.71 -4.82
N ASN A 81 -4.63 -27.99 -5.79
CA ASN A 81 -4.03 -26.78 -6.35
C ASN A 81 -4.30 -25.52 -5.52
N ARG A 82 -5.15 -25.56 -4.50
CA ARG A 82 -5.45 -24.40 -3.66
C ARG A 82 -4.23 -24.07 -2.79
N SER A 83 -3.84 -22.81 -2.79
CA SER A 83 -2.79 -22.30 -1.89
C SER A 83 -3.28 -22.32 -0.43
N ASP A 84 -2.36 -22.38 0.51
CA ASP A 84 -2.69 -22.24 1.94
C ASP A 84 -3.50 -20.96 2.20
N THR A 85 -4.51 -21.10 3.07
CA THR A 85 -5.32 -19.95 3.50
C THR A 85 -4.43 -18.89 4.16
N PRO A 86 -4.50 -17.64 3.72
CA PRO A 86 -3.74 -16.53 4.32
C PRO A 86 -3.96 -16.46 5.84
N GLU A 87 -2.91 -16.10 6.57
CA GLU A 87 -2.95 -16.03 8.03
C GLU A 87 -3.97 -14.99 8.54
N ALA A 88 -4.08 -13.87 7.84
CA ALA A 88 -5.09 -12.85 8.15
C ALA A 88 -6.52 -13.40 8.08
N ILE A 89 -6.80 -14.33 7.16
CA ILE A 89 -8.10 -15.00 7.08
C ILE A 89 -8.27 -16.01 8.23
N LYS A 90 -7.23 -16.79 8.55
CA LYS A 90 -7.29 -17.73 9.69
C LYS A 90 -7.56 -17.01 11.01
N ASN A 91 -6.94 -15.85 11.20
CA ASN A 91 -7.13 -15.01 12.37
C ASN A 91 -8.49 -14.29 12.37
N ALA A 92 -9.07 -14.05 11.20
CA ALA A 92 -10.37 -13.40 11.08
C ALA A 92 -11.56 -14.31 11.44
N VAL A 93 -11.48 -15.60 11.12
CA VAL A 93 -12.59 -16.56 11.33
C VAL A 93 -13.11 -16.57 12.77
N PRO A 94 -12.28 -16.66 13.83
CA PRO A 94 -12.77 -16.62 15.20
C PRO A 94 -13.53 -15.32 15.55
N TYR A 95 -13.08 -14.18 15.05
CA TYR A 95 -13.77 -12.91 15.24
C TYR A 95 -15.11 -12.87 14.50
N ILE A 96 -15.15 -13.37 13.27
CA ILE A 96 -16.39 -13.46 12.49
C ILE A 96 -17.40 -14.35 13.22
N HIS A 97 -17.00 -15.49 13.79
CA HIS A 97 -17.87 -16.33 14.60
C HIS A 97 -18.44 -15.57 15.79
N ARG A 98 -17.60 -14.90 16.60
CA ARG A 98 -18.02 -14.07 17.73
C ARG A 98 -19.02 -12.99 17.32
N ILE A 99 -18.81 -12.34 16.16
CA ILE A 99 -19.70 -11.32 15.62
C ILE A 99 -21.06 -11.93 15.24
N LEU A 100 -21.07 -13.06 14.53
CA LEU A 100 -22.30 -13.76 14.13
C LEU A 100 -23.09 -14.24 15.35
N GLU A 101 -22.43 -14.80 16.36
CA GLU A 101 -23.03 -15.22 17.62
C GLU A 101 -23.67 -14.03 18.36
N ALA A 102 -22.96 -12.89 18.45
CA ALA A 102 -23.51 -11.67 19.05
C ALA A 102 -24.64 -11.05 18.23
N MET A 103 -24.69 -11.33 16.92
CA MET A 103 -25.79 -10.92 16.05
C MET A 103 -26.95 -11.92 16.00
N HIS A 104 -26.88 -13.02 16.75
CA HIS A 104 -27.85 -14.12 16.74
C HIS A 104 -28.05 -14.75 15.35
N ILE A 105 -27.01 -14.70 14.50
CA ILE A 105 -27.04 -15.30 13.16
C ILE A 105 -26.49 -16.72 13.26
N PRO A 106 -27.27 -17.74 12.84
CA PRO A 106 -26.83 -19.13 12.93
C PRO A 106 -25.61 -19.39 12.04
N ILE A 107 -24.66 -20.10 12.63
CA ILE A 107 -23.44 -20.58 11.97
C ILE A 107 -23.65 -22.06 11.69
N LEU A 108 -23.60 -22.42 10.42
CA LEU A 108 -23.87 -23.79 9.97
C LEU A 108 -22.62 -24.40 9.37
N GLY A 109 -22.52 -25.72 9.47
CA GLY A 109 -21.49 -26.52 8.84
C GLY A 109 -21.63 -27.97 9.28
N VAL A 110 -21.31 -28.90 8.41
CA VAL A 110 -21.42 -30.35 8.68
C VAL A 110 -20.09 -31.00 8.30
N GLU A 111 -19.52 -31.75 9.24
CA GLU A 111 -18.24 -32.43 9.02
C GLU A 111 -18.36 -33.44 7.87
N GLY A 112 -17.38 -33.44 6.97
CA GLY A 112 -17.36 -34.30 5.79
C GLY A 112 -18.11 -33.74 4.57
N TYR A 113 -18.80 -32.61 4.68
CA TYR A 113 -19.48 -31.91 3.59
C TYR A 113 -18.97 -30.49 3.40
N GLU A 114 -19.06 -29.96 2.18
CA GLU A 114 -18.69 -28.59 1.88
C GLU A 114 -19.85 -27.63 2.17
N ALA A 115 -19.54 -26.34 2.34
CA ALA A 115 -20.55 -25.31 2.55
C ALA A 115 -21.62 -25.32 1.42
N ASP A 116 -21.20 -25.59 0.19
CA ASP A 116 -22.08 -25.70 -0.98
C ASP A 116 -23.16 -26.76 -0.81
N ASP A 117 -22.76 -27.93 -0.28
CA ASP A 117 -23.67 -29.06 -0.05
C ASP A 117 -24.69 -28.74 1.04
N VAL A 118 -24.24 -28.06 2.10
CA VAL A 118 -25.12 -27.65 3.20
C VAL A 118 -26.11 -26.58 2.71
N ILE A 119 -25.63 -25.57 1.97
CA ILE A 119 -26.45 -24.51 1.38
C ILE A 119 -27.50 -25.12 0.43
N GLY A 120 -27.07 -26.01 -0.48
CA GLY A 120 -27.96 -26.69 -1.42
C GLY A 120 -29.05 -27.51 -0.73
N THR A 121 -28.68 -28.24 0.33
CA THR A 121 -29.63 -29.05 1.11
C THR A 121 -30.68 -28.18 1.82
N ILE A 122 -30.24 -27.09 2.50
CA ILE A 122 -31.14 -26.18 3.22
C ILE A 122 -32.02 -25.42 2.24
N ALA A 123 -31.48 -24.94 1.11
CA ALA A 123 -32.25 -24.23 0.10
C ALA A 123 -33.38 -25.09 -0.44
N ASN A 124 -33.13 -26.38 -0.75
CA ASN A 124 -34.12 -27.33 -1.21
C ASN A 124 -35.20 -27.67 -0.14
N LYS A 125 -34.81 -27.71 1.14
CA LYS A 125 -35.74 -27.91 2.27
C LYS A 125 -36.62 -26.69 2.47
N ALA A 126 -36.02 -25.48 2.46
CA ALA A 126 -36.73 -24.20 2.61
C ALA A 126 -37.70 -23.93 1.45
N GLU A 127 -37.34 -24.31 0.21
CA GLU A 127 -38.24 -24.19 -0.95
C GLU A 127 -39.53 -24.98 -0.75
N LYS A 128 -39.44 -26.20 -0.20
CA LYS A 128 -40.63 -27.05 0.09
C LYS A 128 -41.53 -26.44 1.17
N GLU A 129 -40.97 -25.61 2.06
CA GLU A 129 -41.70 -24.86 3.08
C GLU A 129 -42.15 -23.47 2.60
N GLY A 130 -41.96 -23.17 1.33
CA GLY A 130 -42.46 -21.99 0.67
C GLY A 130 -41.58 -20.77 0.67
N TYR A 131 -40.30 -20.87 1.10
CA TYR A 131 -39.34 -19.79 1.11
C TYR A 131 -38.84 -19.43 -0.28
N THR A 132 -38.54 -18.16 -0.48
CA THR A 132 -37.63 -17.72 -1.55
C THR A 132 -36.23 -17.64 -0.96
N THR A 133 -35.30 -18.46 -1.46
CA THR A 133 -33.92 -18.57 -0.94
C THR A 133 -32.97 -17.86 -1.87
N PHE A 134 -32.09 -17.04 -1.28
CA PHE A 134 -30.99 -16.35 -1.94
C PHE A 134 -29.64 -16.93 -1.45
N MET A 135 -28.92 -17.60 -2.32
CA MET A 135 -27.60 -18.12 -2.06
C MET A 135 -26.56 -17.01 -2.32
N VAL A 136 -25.96 -16.51 -1.25
CA VAL A 136 -25.04 -15.36 -1.31
C VAL A 136 -23.62 -15.86 -1.56
N THR A 137 -23.25 -15.98 -2.82
CA THR A 137 -21.94 -16.48 -3.26
C THR A 137 -21.61 -15.98 -4.68
N PRO A 138 -20.33 -15.70 -4.99
CA PRO A 138 -19.87 -15.46 -6.35
C PRO A 138 -19.65 -16.75 -7.16
N ASP A 139 -19.74 -17.93 -6.52
CA ASP A 139 -19.42 -19.21 -7.13
C ASP A 139 -20.43 -19.57 -8.23
N LYS A 140 -19.89 -20.01 -9.36
CA LYS A 140 -20.66 -20.41 -10.55
C LYS A 140 -21.37 -21.76 -10.38
N ASP A 141 -20.84 -22.62 -9.50
CA ASP A 141 -21.29 -23.99 -9.35
C ASP A 141 -22.70 -24.05 -8.73
N PHE A 142 -23.08 -23.04 -7.96
CA PHE A 142 -24.42 -22.86 -7.43
C PHE A 142 -25.51 -22.67 -8.50
N ALA A 143 -25.14 -22.38 -9.74
CA ALA A 143 -26.11 -22.21 -10.83
C ALA A 143 -26.93 -23.49 -11.10
N GLN A 144 -26.38 -24.66 -10.74
CA GLN A 144 -27.09 -25.95 -10.83
C GLN A 144 -28.32 -26.08 -9.88
N LEU A 145 -28.34 -25.27 -8.82
CA LEU A 145 -29.37 -25.30 -7.77
C LEU A 145 -30.53 -24.31 -8.03
N VAL A 146 -30.38 -23.45 -9.03
CA VAL A 146 -31.37 -22.38 -9.28
C VAL A 146 -32.72 -22.92 -9.73
N THR A 147 -33.76 -22.44 -9.06
CA THR A 147 -35.18 -22.72 -9.36
C THR A 147 -35.98 -21.40 -9.38
N ASP A 148 -37.29 -21.46 -9.54
CA ASP A 148 -38.14 -20.26 -9.44
C ASP A 148 -38.03 -19.57 -8.07
N LYS A 149 -37.75 -20.34 -6.99
CA LYS A 149 -37.63 -19.85 -5.63
C LYS A 149 -36.20 -19.86 -5.06
N ILE A 150 -35.26 -20.55 -5.68
CA ILE A 150 -33.83 -20.56 -5.29
C ILE A 150 -33.05 -19.72 -6.30
N LYS A 151 -32.36 -18.67 -5.83
CA LYS A 151 -31.66 -17.70 -6.67
C LYS A 151 -30.25 -17.49 -6.15
N ILE A 152 -29.30 -17.16 -7.04
CA ILE A 152 -27.96 -16.72 -6.65
C ILE A 152 -27.99 -15.22 -6.45
N TYR A 153 -27.43 -14.77 -5.34
CA TYR A 153 -27.23 -13.37 -5.01
C TYR A 153 -25.75 -13.03 -5.02
N LYS A 154 -25.31 -12.22 -5.98
CA LYS A 154 -23.93 -11.76 -6.09
C LYS A 154 -23.83 -10.30 -5.65
N PRO A 155 -23.20 -10.04 -4.50
CA PRO A 155 -22.98 -8.66 -4.06
C PRO A 155 -22.17 -7.87 -5.08
N GLY A 156 -22.52 -6.63 -5.38
CA GLY A 156 -21.78 -5.75 -6.32
C GLY A 156 -20.35 -5.43 -5.87
N LEU A 157 -19.45 -5.08 -6.81
CA LEU A 157 -18.11 -4.61 -6.51
C LEU A 157 -18.16 -3.13 -6.09
N LYS A 158 -17.50 -2.76 -4.99
CA LYS A 158 -17.37 -1.36 -4.49
C LYS A 158 -18.71 -0.60 -4.33
N GLY A 159 -19.75 -1.27 -3.82
CA GLY A 159 -21.07 -0.62 -3.65
C GLY A 159 -21.90 -0.50 -4.94
N GLY A 160 -21.48 -1.18 -6.02
CA GLY A 160 -22.24 -1.26 -7.27
C GLY A 160 -23.50 -2.13 -7.17
N ASP A 161 -24.19 -2.26 -8.30
CA ASP A 161 -25.46 -3.01 -8.37
C ASP A 161 -25.26 -4.50 -8.04
N VAL A 162 -26.24 -5.07 -7.37
CA VAL A 162 -26.30 -6.50 -7.06
C VAL A 162 -26.80 -7.25 -8.30
N GLU A 163 -26.18 -8.37 -8.59
CA GLU A 163 -26.63 -9.30 -9.63
C GLU A 163 -27.40 -10.46 -8.98
N ILE A 164 -28.68 -10.62 -9.34
CA ILE A 164 -29.50 -11.76 -8.92
C ILE A 164 -29.71 -12.65 -10.14
N LEU A 165 -29.27 -13.92 -10.03
CA LEU A 165 -29.43 -14.89 -11.10
C LEU A 165 -30.58 -15.86 -10.75
N GLY A 166 -31.66 -15.80 -11.49
CA GLY A 166 -32.73 -16.77 -11.51
C GLY A 166 -32.59 -17.73 -12.70
N VAL A 167 -33.67 -18.48 -12.98
CA VAL A 167 -33.67 -19.52 -14.02
C VAL A 167 -33.34 -18.95 -15.40
N GLU A 168 -33.94 -17.83 -15.78
CA GLU A 168 -33.76 -17.26 -17.11
C GLU A 168 -32.34 -16.69 -17.32
N GLU A 169 -31.78 -16.07 -16.30
CA GLU A 169 -30.42 -15.54 -16.33
C GLU A 169 -29.38 -16.67 -16.45
N VAL A 170 -29.57 -17.79 -15.72
CA VAL A 170 -28.73 -18.98 -15.80
C VAL A 170 -28.83 -19.62 -17.18
N LYS A 171 -30.03 -19.81 -17.70
CA LYS A 171 -30.25 -20.37 -19.07
C LYS A 171 -29.61 -19.51 -20.13
N ALA A 172 -29.78 -18.22 -20.07
CA ALA A 172 -29.17 -17.28 -21.02
C ALA A 172 -27.62 -17.29 -20.96
N LYS A 173 -27.08 -17.36 -19.74
CA LYS A 173 -25.63 -17.32 -19.51
C LYS A 173 -24.90 -18.55 -20.03
N TYR A 174 -25.48 -19.73 -19.84
CA TYR A 174 -24.82 -21.01 -20.23
C TYR A 174 -25.42 -21.59 -21.53
N GLU A 175 -26.37 -20.93 -22.18
CA GLU A 175 -27.08 -21.39 -23.40
C GLU A 175 -27.71 -22.78 -23.22
N ILE A 176 -28.38 -23.00 -22.04
CA ILE A 176 -28.96 -24.28 -21.63
C ILE A 176 -30.47 -24.17 -21.48
N GLU A 177 -31.15 -25.31 -21.45
CA GLU A 177 -32.62 -25.39 -21.31
C GLU A 177 -33.05 -25.54 -19.82
N ASP A 178 -32.21 -26.15 -19.00
CA ASP A 178 -32.46 -26.39 -17.55
C ASP A 178 -31.21 -26.04 -16.74
N PRO A 179 -31.30 -25.29 -15.64
CA PRO A 179 -30.17 -24.97 -14.74
C PRO A 179 -29.37 -26.21 -14.31
N LYS A 180 -29.98 -27.39 -14.17
CA LYS A 180 -29.30 -28.65 -13.82
C LYS A 180 -28.24 -29.06 -14.85
N GLN A 181 -28.36 -28.61 -16.10
CA GLN A 181 -27.33 -28.89 -17.13
C GLN A 181 -26.00 -28.19 -16.87
N VAL A 182 -25.93 -27.25 -15.90
CA VAL A 182 -24.66 -26.68 -15.42
C VAL A 182 -23.76 -27.78 -14.86
N ILE A 183 -24.30 -28.84 -14.29
CA ILE A 183 -23.52 -30.01 -13.83
C ILE A 183 -22.79 -30.63 -15.02
N ASP A 184 -23.49 -30.87 -16.12
CA ASP A 184 -22.91 -31.44 -17.33
C ASP A 184 -21.90 -30.49 -18.02
N PHE A 185 -22.19 -29.19 -17.96
CA PHE A 185 -21.28 -28.17 -18.46
C PHE A 185 -19.94 -28.21 -17.70
N LEU A 186 -19.98 -28.23 -16.36
CA LEU A 186 -18.79 -28.31 -15.52
C LEU A 186 -18.08 -29.66 -15.67
N ALA A 187 -18.83 -30.75 -15.82
CA ALA A 187 -18.28 -32.08 -16.04
C ALA A 187 -17.49 -32.18 -17.35
N MET A 188 -17.97 -31.54 -18.42
CA MET A 188 -17.29 -31.52 -19.71
C MET A 188 -16.11 -30.56 -19.73
N MET A 189 -16.26 -29.34 -19.17
CA MET A 189 -15.22 -28.30 -19.18
C MET A 189 -14.12 -28.58 -18.16
N GLY A 190 -14.48 -29.16 -17.00
CA GLY A 190 -13.63 -29.23 -15.84
C GLY A 190 -13.52 -27.89 -15.08
N ASP A 191 -12.87 -27.91 -13.93
CA ASP A 191 -12.52 -26.72 -13.17
C ASP A 191 -11.06 -26.75 -12.69
N ALA A 192 -10.25 -25.84 -13.21
CA ALA A 192 -8.84 -25.75 -12.83
C ALA A 192 -8.63 -25.23 -11.39
N VAL A 193 -9.59 -24.51 -10.81
CA VAL A 193 -9.50 -23.99 -9.44
C VAL A 193 -9.68 -25.12 -8.44
N ASP A 194 -10.65 -26.02 -8.69
CA ASP A 194 -10.97 -27.16 -7.84
C ASP A 194 -10.31 -28.45 -8.31
N ASN A 195 -9.46 -28.34 -9.32
CA ASN A 195 -8.76 -29.48 -9.92
C ASN A 195 -9.70 -30.57 -10.44
N ILE A 196 -10.85 -30.17 -10.97
CA ILE A 196 -11.81 -31.06 -11.65
C ILE A 196 -11.33 -31.26 -13.10
N PRO A 197 -11.02 -32.49 -13.52
CA PRO A 197 -10.24 -32.73 -14.73
C PRO A 197 -10.96 -32.42 -16.06
N GLY A 198 -12.27 -32.60 -16.14
CA GLY A 198 -13.05 -32.44 -17.37
C GLY A 198 -12.72 -33.42 -18.50
N LEU A 199 -13.29 -33.20 -19.69
CA LEU A 199 -12.98 -33.89 -20.93
C LEU A 199 -11.80 -33.22 -21.62
N GLU A 200 -10.84 -34.00 -22.13
CA GLU A 200 -9.64 -33.47 -22.76
C GLU A 200 -9.95 -32.66 -24.03
N GLY A 201 -9.50 -31.42 -24.08
CA GLY A 201 -9.69 -30.53 -25.24
C GLY A 201 -11.08 -29.89 -25.33
N VAL A 202 -11.91 -30.04 -24.28
CA VAL A 202 -13.22 -29.41 -24.16
C VAL A 202 -13.10 -28.19 -23.25
N GLY A 203 -13.22 -26.99 -23.81
CA GLY A 203 -13.32 -25.72 -23.08
C GLY A 203 -14.75 -25.20 -23.10
N GLU A 204 -14.97 -24.05 -22.48
CA GLU A 204 -16.29 -23.42 -22.29
C GLU A 204 -17.18 -23.44 -23.54
N LYS A 205 -16.70 -22.90 -24.67
CA LYS A 205 -17.46 -22.84 -25.92
C LYS A 205 -17.79 -24.22 -26.48
N THR A 206 -16.90 -25.19 -26.29
CA THR A 206 -17.11 -26.55 -26.78
C THR A 206 -18.11 -27.28 -25.89
N ALA A 207 -18.06 -27.07 -24.58
CA ALA A 207 -19.01 -27.63 -23.63
C ALA A 207 -20.42 -27.09 -23.88
N MET A 208 -20.60 -25.79 -24.10
CA MET A 208 -21.90 -25.18 -24.48
C MET A 208 -22.44 -25.81 -25.78
N LYS A 209 -21.58 -25.96 -26.79
CA LYS A 209 -21.97 -26.61 -28.04
C LYS A 209 -22.43 -28.05 -27.83
N PHE A 210 -21.70 -28.82 -27.04
CA PHE A 210 -22.03 -30.22 -26.74
C PHE A 210 -23.32 -30.33 -25.95
N LEU A 211 -23.58 -29.45 -24.99
CA LEU A 211 -24.85 -29.41 -24.27
C LEU A 211 -26.04 -29.13 -25.20
N LYS A 212 -25.88 -28.21 -26.15
CA LYS A 212 -26.91 -27.90 -27.14
C LYS A 212 -27.18 -29.06 -28.11
N GLU A 213 -26.16 -29.82 -28.46
CA GLU A 213 -26.25 -30.94 -29.41
C GLU A 213 -26.67 -32.24 -28.72
N PHE A 214 -26.20 -32.51 -27.50
CA PHE A 214 -26.37 -33.81 -26.84
C PHE A 214 -27.16 -33.73 -25.50
N GLY A 215 -27.32 -32.55 -24.91
CA GLY A 215 -28.10 -32.33 -23.69
C GLY A 215 -27.40 -32.74 -22.39
N SER A 216 -26.59 -33.77 -22.39
CA SER A 216 -25.84 -34.27 -21.23
C SER A 216 -24.52 -34.92 -21.63
N ILE A 217 -23.60 -35.12 -20.66
CA ILE A 217 -22.30 -35.79 -20.87
C ILE A 217 -22.52 -37.27 -21.21
N GLU A 218 -23.47 -37.95 -20.62
CA GLU A 218 -23.79 -39.36 -20.90
C GLU A 218 -24.22 -39.53 -22.37
N ASN A 219 -25.09 -38.65 -22.84
CA ASN A 219 -25.54 -38.69 -24.23
C ASN A 219 -24.39 -38.33 -25.19
N LEU A 220 -23.50 -37.40 -24.85
CA LEU A 220 -22.31 -37.10 -25.62
C LEU A 220 -21.41 -38.35 -25.73
N LEU A 221 -21.13 -39.03 -24.60
CA LEU A 221 -20.28 -40.22 -24.56
C LEU A 221 -20.88 -41.40 -25.29
N ALA A 222 -22.20 -41.55 -25.26
CA ALA A 222 -22.92 -42.60 -26.01
C ALA A 222 -22.93 -42.31 -27.53
N ASN A 223 -22.75 -41.07 -27.97
CA ASN A 223 -22.87 -40.66 -29.36
C ASN A 223 -21.52 -40.07 -29.93
N THR A 224 -20.38 -40.50 -29.43
CA THR A 224 -19.05 -40.05 -29.88
C THR A 224 -18.79 -40.28 -31.37
N SER A 225 -19.53 -41.20 -31.98
CA SER A 225 -19.50 -41.44 -33.46
C SER A 225 -19.87 -40.20 -34.28
N GLN A 226 -20.59 -39.25 -33.71
CA GLN A 226 -20.95 -37.98 -34.38
C GLN A 226 -19.80 -36.94 -34.32
N LEU A 227 -18.82 -37.15 -33.46
CA LEU A 227 -17.63 -36.31 -33.39
C LEU A 227 -16.62 -36.68 -34.47
N LYS A 228 -15.77 -35.72 -34.89
CA LYS A 228 -14.78 -35.91 -35.94
C LYS A 228 -13.36 -35.59 -35.45
N GLY A 229 -12.39 -36.31 -36.05
CA GLY A 229 -10.96 -36.00 -35.89
C GLY A 229 -10.43 -36.20 -34.45
N LYS A 230 -9.39 -35.47 -34.11
CA LYS A 230 -8.69 -35.56 -32.81
C LYS A 230 -9.58 -35.30 -31.59
N LEU A 231 -10.66 -34.53 -31.74
CA LEU A 231 -11.58 -34.22 -30.64
C LEU A 231 -12.36 -35.46 -30.24
N LYS A 232 -12.79 -36.30 -31.19
CA LYS A 232 -13.42 -37.59 -30.90
C LYS A 232 -12.52 -38.47 -30.02
N GLU A 233 -11.27 -38.70 -30.48
CA GLU A 233 -10.29 -39.53 -29.76
C GLU A 233 -10.05 -39.01 -28.32
N LYS A 234 -9.95 -37.68 -28.16
CA LYS A 234 -9.74 -37.06 -26.85
C LYS A 234 -10.92 -37.26 -25.91
N VAL A 235 -12.15 -37.07 -26.40
CA VAL A 235 -13.38 -37.26 -25.62
C VAL A 235 -13.52 -38.74 -25.21
N GLU A 236 -13.30 -39.68 -26.16
CA GLU A 236 -13.36 -41.13 -25.87
C GLU A 236 -12.32 -41.55 -24.83
N ASN A 237 -11.06 -41.06 -24.96
CA ASN A 237 -9.97 -41.39 -24.04
C ASN A 237 -10.15 -40.76 -22.63
N SER A 238 -10.97 -39.71 -22.51
CA SER A 238 -11.24 -39.01 -21.24
C SER A 238 -12.64 -39.29 -20.68
N ALA A 239 -13.36 -40.29 -21.19
CA ALA A 239 -14.74 -40.58 -20.81
C ALA A 239 -14.91 -40.80 -19.29
N GLU A 240 -14.07 -41.68 -18.69
CA GLU A 240 -14.09 -41.94 -17.25
C GLU A 240 -13.81 -40.67 -16.43
N ARG A 241 -12.88 -39.84 -16.89
CA ARG A 241 -12.57 -38.53 -16.26
C ARG A 241 -13.78 -37.60 -16.32
N GLY A 242 -14.51 -37.57 -17.43
CA GLY A 242 -15.71 -36.78 -17.55
C GLY A 242 -16.81 -37.21 -16.58
N ILE A 243 -17.03 -38.50 -16.39
CA ILE A 243 -18.00 -39.03 -15.41
C ILE A 243 -17.55 -38.73 -13.98
N LEU A 244 -16.25 -38.90 -13.67
CA LEU A 244 -15.70 -38.49 -12.38
C LEU A 244 -15.90 -36.98 -12.16
N SER A 245 -15.65 -36.15 -13.17
CA SER A 245 -15.84 -34.70 -13.10
C SER A 245 -17.29 -34.33 -12.82
N LYS A 246 -18.25 -35.05 -13.40
CA LYS A 246 -19.68 -34.85 -13.11
C LYS A 246 -19.99 -35.13 -11.63
N LYS A 247 -19.45 -36.24 -11.08
CA LYS A 247 -19.61 -36.55 -9.66
C LYS A 247 -19.03 -35.47 -8.75
N LEU A 248 -17.83 -34.98 -9.07
CA LEU A 248 -17.13 -33.94 -8.28
C LEU A 248 -17.84 -32.57 -8.36
N ALA A 249 -18.37 -32.20 -9.53
CA ALA A 249 -19.06 -30.93 -9.74
C ALA A 249 -20.50 -30.91 -9.20
N THR A 250 -21.09 -32.08 -8.90
CA THR A 250 -22.46 -32.15 -8.38
C THR A 250 -22.51 -31.75 -6.91
N ILE A 251 -23.34 -30.76 -6.58
CA ILE A 251 -23.61 -30.37 -5.20
C ILE A 251 -24.53 -31.39 -4.55
N ILE A 252 -24.15 -31.89 -3.38
CA ILE A 252 -24.88 -32.87 -2.59
C ILE A 252 -26.05 -32.17 -1.86
N CYS A 253 -27.27 -32.58 -2.08
CA CYS A 253 -28.46 -31.92 -1.52
C CYS A 253 -29.25 -32.78 -0.48
N ASP A 254 -28.57 -33.78 0.07
CA ASP A 254 -29.10 -34.68 1.10
C ASP A 254 -28.21 -34.81 2.34
N VAL A 255 -27.50 -33.73 2.63
CA VAL A 255 -26.66 -33.59 3.85
C VAL A 255 -27.55 -33.78 5.09
N PRO A 256 -27.06 -34.47 6.15
CA PRO A 256 -27.80 -34.68 7.39
C PRO A 256 -27.88 -33.41 8.25
N VAL A 257 -28.56 -32.39 7.73
CA VAL A 257 -28.83 -31.11 8.39
C VAL A 257 -30.36 -30.86 8.35
N GLU A 258 -30.93 -30.50 9.48
CA GLU A 258 -32.36 -30.19 9.56
C GLU A 258 -32.61 -28.68 9.30
N PHE A 259 -33.77 -28.37 8.74
CA PHE A 259 -34.22 -27.00 8.56
C PHE A 259 -35.37 -26.72 9.56
N HIS A 260 -35.06 -25.93 10.59
CA HIS A 260 -36.01 -25.45 11.58
C HIS A 260 -36.17 -23.95 11.43
N GLN A 261 -37.32 -23.50 10.92
CA GLN A 261 -37.62 -22.12 10.59
C GLN A 261 -37.14 -21.12 11.69
N GLU A 262 -37.48 -21.39 12.94
CA GLU A 262 -37.21 -20.53 14.10
C GLU A 262 -35.74 -20.29 14.35
N GLN A 263 -34.86 -21.16 13.85
CA GLN A 263 -33.38 -21.00 14.02
C GLN A 263 -32.77 -19.99 13.05
N TYR A 264 -33.47 -19.64 11.99
CA TYR A 264 -32.99 -18.77 10.93
C TYR A 264 -33.60 -17.37 10.99
N ASP A 265 -34.56 -17.13 11.91
CA ASP A 265 -35.13 -15.80 12.11
C ASP A 265 -34.04 -14.75 12.37
N LEU A 266 -34.10 -13.63 11.69
CA LEU A 266 -33.18 -12.56 11.93
C LEU A 266 -33.60 -11.73 13.14
N ASP A 267 -33.04 -12.07 14.29
CA ASP A 267 -33.29 -11.41 15.57
C ASP A 267 -32.49 -10.12 15.75
N ILE A 268 -32.87 -9.32 16.75
CA ILE A 268 -32.13 -8.12 17.13
C ILE A 268 -30.80 -8.56 17.77
N PRO A 269 -29.66 -8.01 17.28
CA PRO A 269 -28.36 -8.31 17.84
C PRO A 269 -28.20 -7.95 19.32
N ASP A 270 -27.36 -8.69 20.05
CA ASP A 270 -26.83 -8.28 21.34
C ASP A 270 -25.82 -7.14 21.12
N PHE A 271 -26.32 -5.91 21.05
CA PHE A 271 -25.51 -4.73 20.75
C PHE A 271 -24.39 -4.46 21.76
N GLU A 272 -24.52 -4.93 23.02
CA GLU A 272 -23.44 -4.79 24.01
C GLU A 272 -22.27 -5.70 23.64
N LYS A 273 -22.51 -6.97 23.37
CA LYS A 273 -21.46 -7.90 22.94
C LYS A 273 -20.86 -7.52 21.58
N VAL A 274 -21.68 -7.10 20.62
CA VAL A 274 -21.19 -6.61 19.33
C VAL A 274 -20.26 -5.42 19.54
N ARG A 275 -20.61 -4.50 20.44
CA ARG A 275 -19.80 -3.32 20.76
C ARG A 275 -18.46 -3.72 21.36
N GLU A 276 -18.43 -4.63 22.32
CA GLU A 276 -17.19 -5.13 22.91
C GLU A 276 -16.23 -5.69 21.85
N ILE A 277 -16.76 -6.53 20.94
CA ILE A 277 -15.96 -7.12 19.85
C ILE A 277 -15.47 -6.03 18.88
N PHE A 278 -16.34 -5.09 18.51
CA PHE A 278 -16.00 -4.03 17.55
C PHE A 278 -15.03 -2.99 18.15
N ASP A 279 -15.10 -2.72 19.45
CA ASP A 279 -14.11 -1.90 20.14
C ASP A 279 -12.73 -2.58 20.19
N GLU A 280 -12.69 -3.91 20.40
CA GLU A 280 -11.45 -4.70 20.37
C GLU A 280 -10.73 -4.61 19.01
N ILE A 281 -11.49 -4.60 17.90
CA ILE A 281 -10.96 -4.56 16.52
C ILE A 281 -11.12 -3.19 15.85
N GLU A 282 -11.49 -2.18 16.62
CA GLU A 282 -11.59 -0.76 16.20
C GLU A 282 -12.60 -0.52 15.06
N PHE A 283 -13.75 -1.23 15.09
CA PHE A 283 -14.82 -1.15 14.09
C PHE A 283 -15.95 -0.18 14.45
N ARG A 284 -15.63 0.98 15.00
CA ARG A 284 -16.64 1.94 15.48
C ARG A 284 -17.71 2.27 14.44
N ARG A 285 -17.30 2.55 13.20
CA ARG A 285 -18.22 2.87 12.10
C ARG A 285 -19.12 1.70 11.69
N LEU A 286 -18.61 0.47 11.70
CA LEU A 286 -19.41 -0.71 11.39
C LEU A 286 -20.46 -0.98 12.47
N TYR A 287 -20.14 -0.71 13.74
CA TYR A 287 -21.11 -0.78 14.83
C TYR A 287 -22.31 0.14 14.59
N GLU A 288 -22.06 1.38 14.20
CA GLU A 288 -23.11 2.35 13.90
C GLU A 288 -23.96 1.96 12.70
N ASN A 289 -23.33 1.46 11.64
CA ASN A 289 -24.04 0.98 10.46
C ASN A 289 -24.93 -0.21 10.80
N LEU A 290 -24.46 -1.11 11.65
CA LEU A 290 -25.23 -2.24 12.13
C LEU A 290 -26.42 -1.77 12.99
N TYR A 291 -26.18 -0.88 13.94
CA TYR A 291 -27.21 -0.34 14.81
C TYR A 291 -28.35 0.31 13.99
N ARG A 292 -28.01 1.11 12.99
CA ARG A 292 -28.98 1.72 12.06
C ARG A 292 -29.76 0.71 11.23
N ALA A 293 -29.13 -0.40 10.82
CA ALA A 293 -29.79 -1.41 10.02
C ALA A 293 -31.00 -2.03 10.75
N PHE A 294 -30.96 -2.07 12.10
CA PHE A 294 -32.01 -2.64 12.92
C PHE A 294 -32.97 -1.62 13.57
N HIS A 295 -32.64 -0.31 13.66
CA HIS A 295 -33.40 0.69 14.40
C HIS A 295 -34.10 1.76 13.54
N ASN A 296 -33.85 1.85 12.25
CA ASN A 296 -34.43 2.88 11.38
C ASN A 296 -35.95 2.80 11.13
N GLU A 297 -36.64 1.78 11.66
CA GLU A 297 -38.13 1.71 11.56
C GLU A 297 -38.86 2.37 12.73
N GLN A 298 -38.24 2.61 13.87
CA GLN A 298 -38.92 3.23 15.03
C GLN A 298 -38.98 4.76 14.96
N SER A 299 -38.14 5.43 14.21
CA SER A 299 -38.17 6.89 14.07
C SER A 299 -39.23 7.40 13.11
N ALA A 300 -39.75 6.58 12.18
CA ALA A 300 -40.86 6.94 11.29
C ALA A 300 -42.22 6.87 11.97
N ILE A 301 -42.39 6.07 13.03
CA ILE A 301 -43.62 5.91 13.76
C ILE A 301 -43.74 6.94 14.91
N SER A 302 -42.62 7.35 15.53
CA SER A 302 -42.61 8.34 16.61
C SER A 302 -42.82 9.78 16.12
N ASN A 303 -42.47 10.10 14.87
CA ASN A 303 -42.69 11.44 14.29
C ASN A 303 -44.11 11.72 13.81
N GLN A 304 -45.04 10.74 13.82
CA GLN A 304 -46.45 10.95 13.58
C GLN A 304 -47.29 11.14 14.84
N GLN A 305 -46.76 10.89 16.03
CA GLN A 305 -47.47 11.08 17.33
C GLN A 305 -47.02 12.30 18.14
N SER A 306 -45.95 13.03 17.76
CA SER A 306 -45.51 14.20 18.50
C SER A 306 -45.86 15.56 17.89
N ALA A 307 -46.87 15.60 16.97
CA ALA A 307 -47.38 16.84 16.40
C ALA A 307 -48.54 17.50 17.16
N ASN A 308 -48.94 16.97 18.30
CA ASN A 308 -49.92 17.61 19.20
C ASN A 308 -49.38 17.55 20.62
N GLU A 309 -48.83 18.64 21.09
CA GLU A 309 -48.99 19.25 22.40
C GLU A 309 -47.83 20.22 22.66
N SER A 310 -48.24 21.48 22.57
CA SER A 310 -47.44 22.66 22.99
C SER A 310 -47.62 22.97 24.45
N ASP A 311 -46.67 23.69 24.96
CA ASP A 311 -46.68 24.57 26.16
C ASP A 311 -46.08 24.02 27.47
N SER A 312 -45.01 24.60 27.85
CA SER A 312 -44.78 25.49 28.95
C SER A 312 -43.33 25.48 29.53
N LYS A 313 -42.91 26.68 29.83
CA LYS A 313 -41.61 27.17 30.23
C LYS A 313 -41.21 26.87 31.73
N PRO A 314 -40.11 27.42 32.23
CA PRO A 314 -38.97 26.77 32.85
C PRO A 314 -38.84 27.04 34.35
N VAL A 315 -38.01 26.32 35.07
CA VAL A 315 -37.54 26.76 36.40
C VAL A 315 -36.06 26.45 36.61
N SER A 316 -35.41 27.48 37.05
CA SER A 316 -33.99 27.67 37.42
C SER A 316 -33.61 27.21 38.81
N GLN A 317 -32.28 27.20 39.04
CA GLN A 317 -31.50 27.34 40.29
C GLN A 317 -31.01 26.05 40.92
N LYS A 318 -29.81 25.96 41.49
CA LYS A 318 -28.68 26.82 41.86
C LYS A 318 -27.50 25.96 42.29
N ALA A 319 -26.34 26.56 42.26
CA ALA A 319 -25.02 26.03 42.63
C ALA A 319 -24.87 25.81 44.15
N GLU A 320 -23.90 24.97 44.54
CA GLU A 320 -22.85 25.28 45.56
C GLU A 320 -21.91 24.08 45.73
N SER A 321 -20.68 24.23 45.36
CA SER A 321 -19.41 24.38 46.09
C SER A 321 -18.83 23.15 46.81
N GLY A 322 -17.58 22.83 46.45
CA GLY A 322 -16.65 22.40 47.47
C GLY A 322 -15.57 21.38 47.09
N LYS A 323 -14.36 21.93 46.78
CA LYS A 323 -13.00 21.40 47.07
C LYS A 323 -12.38 20.30 46.25
N GLN A 324 -11.41 20.77 45.51
CA GLN A 324 -10.07 20.23 45.14
C GLN A 324 -9.69 18.86 45.70
N ASN A 325 -9.34 17.95 44.79
CA ASN A 325 -8.08 17.20 44.92
C ASN A 325 -7.65 16.67 43.55
N ALA A 326 -6.39 16.98 43.26
CA ALA A 326 -5.45 16.32 42.34
C ALA A 326 -5.99 15.74 41.01
N LEU A 327 -5.71 16.50 39.95
CA LEU A 327 -5.71 16.04 38.57
C LEU A 327 -4.75 14.85 38.38
N GLN A 328 -5.33 13.70 38.25
CA GLN A 328 -4.80 12.67 37.35
C GLN A 328 -5.73 12.72 36.13
N LEU A 329 -5.27 13.37 35.07
CA LEU A 329 -5.96 13.41 33.78
C LEU A 329 -6.02 12.01 33.21
N ASP A 330 -7.11 11.33 33.46
CA ASP A 330 -7.48 10.11 32.79
C ASP A 330 -8.04 10.51 31.42
N LEU A 331 -7.21 10.36 30.37
CA LEU A 331 -7.54 10.70 28.98
C LEU A 331 -8.75 9.89 28.46
N PHE A 332 -9.23 8.91 29.22
CA PHE A 332 -10.40 8.10 28.92
C PHE A 332 -11.69 8.66 29.53
N ALA A 333 -11.63 9.51 30.56
CA ALA A 333 -12.81 10.06 31.21
C ALA A 333 -13.49 11.16 30.37
N ASP A 334 -12.72 11.98 29.64
CA ASP A 334 -13.28 12.95 28.68
C ASP A 334 -13.89 12.28 27.44
N PHE A 335 -13.43 11.07 27.11
CA PHE A 335 -14.02 10.25 26.06
C PHE A 335 -15.39 9.65 26.42
N GLU A 336 -15.67 9.46 27.71
CA GLU A 336 -16.98 8.99 28.20
C GLU A 336 -18.06 10.09 28.20
N ALA A 337 -17.66 11.35 28.37
CA ALA A 337 -18.60 12.48 28.27
C ALA A 337 -19.04 12.75 26.81
N LEU A 338 -18.20 12.41 25.82
CA LEU A 338 -18.57 12.43 24.40
C LEU A 338 -19.44 11.22 23.97
N LYS A 339 -19.52 10.16 24.76
CA LYS A 339 -20.33 8.96 24.52
C LYS A 339 -21.85 9.18 24.63
N GLN A 340 -22.31 10.29 25.12
CA GLN A 340 -23.75 10.56 25.31
C GLN A 340 -24.45 11.35 24.21
N SER A 341 -23.75 11.75 23.14
CA SER A 341 -24.37 12.43 21.98
C SER A 341 -24.27 11.58 20.72
N THR A 342 -25.38 11.01 20.31
CA THR A 342 -25.82 10.60 18.98
C THR A 342 -24.80 10.09 17.96
N SER A 343 -24.87 8.82 17.63
CA SER A 343 -24.09 8.00 16.70
C SER A 343 -24.33 8.36 15.23
N THR A 344 -23.80 9.45 14.74
CA THR A 344 -23.66 9.73 13.31
C THR A 344 -22.19 9.93 13.00
N THR A 345 -21.65 9.33 11.90
CA THR A 345 -20.35 9.75 11.36
C THR A 345 -20.44 11.23 11.15
N LEU A 346 -19.60 11.98 11.85
CA LEU A 346 -19.56 13.41 11.75
C LEU A 346 -19.21 13.82 10.32
N ASN A 347 -19.80 14.81 9.81
CA ASN A 347 -19.50 15.44 8.54
C ASN A 347 -19.80 16.93 8.62
N ILE A 348 -19.58 17.61 7.53
CA ILE A 348 -19.79 19.04 7.48
C ILE A 348 -21.24 19.47 7.84
N GLU A 349 -22.25 18.64 7.59
CA GLU A 349 -23.66 18.95 7.87
C GLU A 349 -24.05 18.71 9.34
N THR A 350 -23.35 17.78 10.01
CA THR A 350 -23.72 17.29 11.37
C THR A 350 -22.87 17.89 12.48
N THR A 351 -21.91 18.76 12.17
CA THR A 351 -20.96 19.33 13.13
C THR A 351 -21.23 20.83 13.32
N ASP A 352 -21.25 21.29 14.58
CA ASP A 352 -21.31 22.73 14.90
C ASP A 352 -20.05 23.41 14.44
N LYS A 353 -20.18 24.37 13.53
CA LYS A 353 -19.06 25.07 12.89
C LYS A 353 -19.40 26.49 12.53
N MET A 354 -18.36 27.30 12.43
CA MET A 354 -18.42 28.66 11.92
C MET A 354 -17.32 28.81 10.86
N TYR A 355 -17.65 28.48 9.61
CA TYR A 355 -16.78 28.66 8.46
C TYR A 355 -17.19 29.90 7.71
N GLN A 356 -16.24 30.80 7.47
CA GLN A 356 -16.50 32.12 6.87
C GLN A 356 -15.47 32.43 5.78
N TYR A 357 -15.93 32.91 4.63
CA TYR A 357 -15.00 33.52 3.69
C TYR A 357 -14.77 35.01 4.02
N ILE A 358 -13.58 35.46 3.73
CA ILE A 358 -13.09 36.81 4.03
C ILE A 358 -12.57 37.43 2.72
N ASP A 359 -13.41 38.23 2.06
CA ASP A 359 -13.16 38.77 0.73
C ASP A 359 -12.75 40.23 0.71
N THR A 360 -13.00 40.99 1.80
CA THR A 360 -12.66 42.41 1.87
C THR A 360 -11.32 42.66 2.56
N GLU A 361 -10.52 43.59 2.05
CA GLU A 361 -9.23 43.99 2.62
C GLU A 361 -9.33 44.35 4.11
N LYS A 362 -10.41 45.04 4.51
CA LYS A 362 -10.64 45.41 5.91
C LYS A 362 -10.83 44.20 6.81
N ALA A 363 -11.62 43.23 6.36
CA ALA A 363 -11.84 41.98 7.11
C ALA A 363 -10.57 41.14 7.14
N GLN A 364 -9.81 41.03 6.05
CA GLN A 364 -8.52 40.38 5.97
C GLN A 364 -7.52 40.93 6.99
N LYS A 365 -7.41 42.27 7.10
CA LYS A 365 -6.54 42.91 8.10
C LYS A 365 -6.98 42.65 9.54
N ILE A 366 -8.29 42.51 9.80
CA ILE A 366 -8.82 42.09 11.10
C ILE A 366 -8.46 40.63 11.40
N LEU A 367 -8.61 39.76 10.42
CA LEU A 367 -8.25 38.36 10.56
C LEU A 367 -6.75 38.23 10.85
N VAL A 368 -5.88 38.89 10.07
CA VAL A 368 -4.41 38.87 10.32
C VAL A 368 -4.09 39.34 11.74
N LYS A 369 -4.71 40.40 12.24
CA LYS A 369 -4.54 40.84 13.64
C LYS A 369 -4.91 39.74 14.63
N ASN A 370 -5.98 38.96 14.37
CA ASN A 370 -6.40 37.83 15.20
C ASN A 370 -5.41 36.69 15.11
N LEU A 371 -4.95 36.33 13.91
CA LEU A 371 -3.93 35.29 13.69
C LEU A 371 -2.62 35.64 14.42
N LEU A 372 -2.19 36.90 14.35
CA LEU A 372 -0.98 37.40 15.01
C LEU A 372 -1.04 37.32 16.54
N ALA A 373 -2.23 37.22 17.13
CA ALA A 373 -2.44 37.05 18.56
C ALA A 373 -2.42 35.60 19.00
N GLN A 374 -2.41 34.63 18.07
CA GLN A 374 -2.40 33.20 18.39
C GLN A 374 -0.99 32.69 18.58
N LYS A 375 -0.86 31.57 19.33
CA LYS A 375 0.39 30.81 19.46
C LYS A 375 0.50 29.68 18.42
N VAL A 376 -0.64 29.19 17.96
CA VAL A 376 -0.78 28.04 17.08
C VAL A 376 -1.86 28.36 16.06
N VAL A 377 -1.58 28.19 14.78
CA VAL A 377 -2.52 28.39 13.68
C VAL A 377 -2.31 27.33 12.62
N CYS A 378 -3.37 26.66 12.23
CA CYS A 378 -3.40 25.84 11.03
C CYS A 378 -3.70 26.68 9.81
N PHE A 379 -3.06 26.37 8.69
CA PHE A 379 -3.38 26.94 7.39
C PHE A 379 -3.34 25.86 6.31
N ASP A 380 -4.00 26.11 5.22
CA ASP A 380 -4.01 25.27 4.04
C ASP A 380 -4.14 26.13 2.79
N THR A 381 -3.67 25.67 1.62
CA THR A 381 -3.73 26.39 0.35
C THR A 381 -4.49 25.60 -0.71
N GLU A 382 -5.43 26.26 -1.38
CA GLU A 382 -6.17 25.71 -2.51
C GLU A 382 -5.55 26.17 -3.83
N THR A 383 -5.36 25.26 -4.76
CA THR A 383 -4.59 25.49 -5.98
C THR A 383 -5.25 24.91 -7.23
N THR A 384 -4.83 25.41 -8.42
CA THR A 384 -5.35 24.96 -9.70
C THR A 384 -4.88 23.57 -10.11
N SER A 385 -3.73 23.13 -9.60
CA SER A 385 -3.18 21.81 -9.89
C SER A 385 -2.29 21.28 -8.75
N LEU A 386 -1.93 19.99 -8.82
CA LEU A 386 -0.97 19.37 -7.89
C LEU A 386 0.50 19.54 -8.35
N ASN A 387 0.75 20.19 -9.48
CA ASN A 387 2.11 20.52 -9.91
C ASN A 387 2.51 21.87 -9.29
N GLU A 388 3.30 21.83 -8.26
CA GLU A 388 3.68 22.99 -7.44
C GLU A 388 4.46 24.06 -8.23
N MET A 389 5.07 23.69 -9.38
CA MET A 389 5.82 24.64 -10.21
C MET A 389 4.94 25.45 -11.16
N GLU A 390 3.79 24.89 -11.58
CA GLU A 390 2.88 25.51 -12.55
C GLU A 390 1.55 25.99 -11.92
N THR A 391 1.32 25.67 -10.63
CA THR A 391 0.02 25.90 -9.99
C THR A 391 -0.18 27.35 -9.58
N GLU A 392 -1.42 27.81 -9.73
CA GLU A 392 -1.87 29.11 -9.20
C GLU A 392 -2.66 28.92 -7.90
N LEU A 393 -2.51 29.87 -7.00
CA LEU A 393 -3.25 29.90 -5.75
C LEU A 393 -4.71 30.32 -6.01
N ILE A 394 -5.66 29.54 -5.53
CA ILE A 394 -7.11 29.81 -5.59
C ILE A 394 -7.60 30.42 -4.28
N GLY A 395 -7.04 29.98 -3.16
CA GLY A 395 -7.44 30.42 -1.84
C GLY A 395 -6.51 29.99 -0.74
N MET A 396 -6.71 30.55 0.43
CA MET A 396 -6.05 30.14 1.68
C MET A 396 -7.09 29.94 2.77
N SER A 397 -6.91 28.93 3.60
CA SER A 397 -7.76 28.76 4.78
C SER A 397 -6.95 28.81 6.07
N PHE A 398 -7.59 29.21 7.17
CA PHE A 398 -6.96 29.33 8.48
C PHE A 398 -7.89 28.83 9.59
N CYS A 399 -7.33 28.02 10.50
CA CYS A 399 -8.00 27.55 11.71
C CYS A 399 -7.08 27.70 12.93
N TYR A 400 -7.60 28.26 14.02
CA TYR A 400 -6.89 28.35 15.30
C TYR A 400 -7.72 27.86 16.50
N ARG A 401 -8.88 27.30 16.22
CA ARG A 401 -9.78 26.71 17.20
C ARG A 401 -10.74 25.77 16.48
N LYS A 402 -10.91 24.58 17.00
CA LYS A 402 -11.87 23.58 16.51
C LYS A 402 -13.24 24.21 16.20
N GLY A 403 -13.75 23.93 15.01
CA GLY A 403 -15.04 24.41 14.51
C GLY A 403 -15.06 25.88 14.10
N LEU A 404 -13.91 26.56 14.07
CA LEU A 404 -13.80 27.96 13.63
C LEU A 404 -12.70 28.11 12.60
N ALA A 405 -13.07 28.29 11.36
CA ALA A 405 -12.12 28.44 10.25
C ALA A 405 -12.55 29.53 9.26
N TYR A 406 -11.58 30.05 8.56
CA TYR A 406 -11.73 31.19 7.63
C TYR A 406 -11.12 30.83 6.29
N TYR A 407 -11.82 31.14 5.22
CA TYR A 407 -11.34 31.00 3.84
C TYR A 407 -11.13 32.37 3.21
N ILE A 408 -10.03 32.54 2.49
CA ILE A 408 -9.67 33.77 1.78
C ILE A 408 -9.57 33.42 0.30
N PRO A 409 -10.55 33.80 -0.53
CA PRO A 409 -10.48 33.62 -1.97
C PRO A 409 -9.37 34.48 -2.56
N ILE A 410 -8.59 33.93 -3.48
CA ILE A 410 -7.51 34.62 -4.19
C ILE A 410 -7.90 34.87 -5.64
N SER A 411 -7.71 36.12 -6.10
CA SER A 411 -8.00 36.53 -7.46
C SER A 411 -7.15 35.81 -8.50
N GLU A 412 -7.71 35.53 -9.69
CA GLU A 412 -6.95 35.06 -10.86
C GLU A 412 -5.93 36.09 -11.33
N ASN A 413 -6.19 37.40 -11.07
CA ASN A 413 -5.24 38.45 -11.36
C ASN A 413 -4.05 38.38 -10.40
N GLN A 414 -2.89 38.04 -10.94
CA GLN A 414 -1.67 37.81 -10.16
C GLN A 414 -1.23 39.04 -9.33
N GLU A 415 -1.50 40.25 -9.79
CA GLU A 415 -1.17 41.47 -9.02
C GLU A 415 -2.11 41.66 -7.82
N GLU A 416 -3.38 41.29 -7.96
CA GLU A 416 -4.33 41.28 -6.84
C GLU A 416 -4.04 40.15 -5.86
N ALA A 417 -3.69 38.97 -6.38
CA ALA A 417 -3.27 37.84 -5.58
C ALA A 417 -2.06 38.18 -4.69
N LYS A 418 -1.02 38.81 -5.26
CA LYS A 418 0.14 39.31 -4.52
C LYS A 418 -0.24 40.33 -3.46
N LYS A 419 -1.13 41.28 -3.77
CA LYS A 419 -1.61 42.26 -2.78
C LYS A 419 -2.32 41.62 -1.60
N THR A 420 -3.14 40.59 -1.85
CA THR A 420 -3.80 39.85 -0.79
C THR A 420 -2.78 39.09 0.07
N LEU A 421 -1.81 38.45 -0.56
CA LEU A 421 -0.73 37.74 0.16
C LEU A 421 0.13 38.68 1.00
N GLU A 422 0.42 39.91 0.53
CA GLU A 422 1.14 40.91 1.32
C GLU A 422 0.42 41.26 2.63
N ILE A 423 -0.92 41.21 2.68
CA ILE A 423 -1.68 41.40 3.92
C ILE A 423 -1.39 40.27 4.92
N PHE A 424 -1.24 39.06 4.44
CA PHE A 424 -0.99 37.88 5.27
C PHE A 424 0.49 37.60 5.54
N ARG A 425 1.44 38.19 4.79
CA ARG A 425 2.89 38.06 4.98
C ARG A 425 3.32 38.19 6.44
N PRO A 426 2.85 39.20 7.24
CA PRO A 426 3.25 39.30 8.64
C PRO A 426 2.92 38.09 9.50
N PHE A 427 1.86 37.33 9.14
CA PHE A 427 1.55 36.07 9.82
C PHE A 427 2.54 34.96 9.43
N PHE A 428 2.82 34.76 8.15
CA PHE A 428 3.70 33.71 7.70
C PHE A 428 5.14 33.89 8.17
N GLU A 429 5.63 35.15 8.24
CA GLU A 429 6.99 35.49 8.67
C GLU A 429 7.16 35.60 10.20
N LYS A 430 6.06 35.59 10.99
CA LYS A 430 6.15 35.69 12.44
C LYS A 430 6.65 34.38 13.07
N LYS A 431 7.87 34.42 13.64
CA LYS A 431 8.58 33.24 14.16
C LYS A 431 7.97 32.59 15.41
N GLU A 432 7.23 33.36 16.20
CA GLU A 432 6.66 32.94 17.48
C GLU A 432 5.37 32.15 17.35
N ILE A 433 4.80 32.05 16.14
CA ILE A 433 3.57 31.28 15.86
C ILE A 433 3.95 29.92 15.29
N LEU A 434 3.47 28.85 15.92
CA LEU A 434 3.52 27.52 15.32
C LEU A 434 2.51 27.43 14.18
N LYS A 435 2.98 27.17 12.96
CA LYS A 435 2.16 26.97 11.77
C LYS A 435 1.96 25.50 11.52
N ILE A 436 0.71 25.08 11.41
CA ILE A 436 0.30 23.69 11.17
C ILE A 436 -0.24 23.59 9.75
N ALA A 437 0.08 22.51 9.06
CA ALA A 437 -0.58 22.11 7.82
C ALA A 437 -0.56 20.58 7.64
N HIS A 438 -1.23 20.08 6.62
CA HIS A 438 -1.16 18.68 6.19
C HIS A 438 -0.45 18.62 4.85
N ASN A 439 0.70 17.92 4.76
CA ASN A 439 1.61 17.97 3.60
C ASN A 439 2.16 19.39 3.35
N LEU A 440 2.59 20.03 4.44
CA LEU A 440 3.03 21.43 4.54
C LEU A 440 4.08 21.82 3.49
N LYS A 441 4.87 20.89 3.00
CA LYS A 441 5.88 21.14 1.95
C LYS A 441 5.23 21.66 0.65
N PHE A 442 4.05 21.18 0.30
CA PHE A 442 3.29 21.67 -0.85
C PHE A 442 2.92 23.14 -0.66
N ASP A 443 2.28 23.47 0.44
CA ASP A 443 1.85 24.86 0.75
C ASP A 443 3.05 25.80 0.87
N TYR A 444 4.14 25.33 1.48
CA TYR A 444 5.39 26.09 1.58
C TYR A 444 5.92 26.47 0.18
N LYS A 445 5.94 25.54 -0.78
CA LYS A 445 6.40 25.80 -2.14
C LYS A 445 5.46 26.74 -2.89
N VAL A 446 4.16 26.56 -2.77
CA VAL A 446 3.15 27.46 -3.37
C VAL A 446 3.33 28.89 -2.87
N LEU A 447 3.42 29.10 -1.55
CA LEU A 447 3.63 30.43 -0.97
C LEU A 447 4.97 31.05 -1.39
N LYS A 448 6.02 30.25 -1.46
CA LYS A 448 7.34 30.69 -1.93
C LYS A 448 7.34 31.16 -3.38
N HIS A 449 6.53 30.56 -4.22
CA HIS A 449 6.33 31.00 -5.61
C HIS A 449 5.79 32.45 -5.69
N TYR A 450 4.97 32.83 -4.71
CA TYR A 450 4.50 34.23 -4.54
C TYR A 450 5.45 35.09 -3.70
N GLY A 451 6.64 34.63 -3.35
CA GLY A 451 7.64 35.36 -2.57
C GLY A 451 7.32 35.47 -1.08
N VAL A 452 6.46 34.59 -0.54
CA VAL A 452 6.14 34.52 0.90
C VAL A 452 6.93 33.41 1.55
N GLU A 453 7.71 33.75 2.59
CA GLU A 453 8.43 32.76 3.40
C GLU A 453 7.61 32.34 4.63
N VAL A 454 7.61 31.04 4.95
CA VAL A 454 6.97 30.50 6.15
C VAL A 454 8.05 30.31 7.23
N GLU A 455 8.16 31.30 8.10
CA GLU A 455 9.19 31.36 9.16
C GLU A 455 8.71 30.73 10.48
N GLY A 456 9.66 30.47 11.40
CA GLY A 456 9.37 29.94 12.74
C GLY A 456 9.12 28.45 12.79
N ALA A 457 8.52 27.97 13.87
CA ALA A 457 8.20 26.57 14.06
C ALA A 457 7.04 26.12 13.15
N ILE A 458 7.13 24.90 12.64
CA ILE A 458 6.13 24.28 11.75
C ILE A 458 5.76 22.88 12.25
N PHE A 459 4.56 22.44 11.91
CA PHE A 459 4.05 21.11 12.22
C PHE A 459 3.28 20.54 11.03
N ASP A 460 3.77 19.46 10.49
CA ASP A 460 3.10 18.71 9.43
C ASP A 460 2.40 17.47 10.00
N THR A 461 1.06 17.41 9.91
CA THR A 461 0.27 16.30 10.46
C THR A 461 0.47 15.00 9.70
N MET A 462 0.81 15.04 8.41
CA MET A 462 1.14 13.87 7.60
C MET A 462 2.44 13.22 8.09
N ILE A 463 3.49 14.03 8.29
CA ILE A 463 4.80 13.56 8.79
C ILE A 463 4.69 13.11 10.24
N ALA A 464 3.89 13.81 11.07
CA ALA A 464 3.64 13.38 12.45
C ALA A 464 3.03 11.98 12.50
N HIS A 465 1.97 11.74 11.72
CA HIS A 465 1.37 10.41 11.65
C HIS A 465 2.31 9.36 11.07
N TYR A 466 3.15 9.72 10.09
CA TYR A 466 4.14 8.80 9.56
C TYR A 466 5.14 8.32 10.64
N LEU A 467 5.60 9.18 11.53
CA LEU A 467 6.47 8.78 12.64
C LEU A 467 5.75 7.87 13.65
N LEU A 468 4.45 8.06 13.85
CA LEU A 468 3.63 7.24 14.74
C LEU A 468 3.27 5.88 14.12
N ASN A 469 3.02 5.84 12.82
CA ASN A 469 2.61 4.63 12.09
C ASN A 469 3.15 4.62 10.64
N PRO A 470 4.44 4.26 10.44
CA PRO A 470 5.10 4.36 9.14
C PRO A 470 4.55 3.45 8.04
N ASP A 471 3.78 2.41 8.38
CA ASP A 471 3.13 1.51 7.42
C ASP A 471 1.70 1.95 7.06
N GLY A 472 1.18 2.99 7.72
CA GLY A 472 -0.18 3.49 7.54
C GLY A 472 -0.38 4.31 6.27
N ARG A 473 -1.63 4.71 6.04
CA ARG A 473 -1.97 5.77 5.10
C ARG A 473 -1.95 7.10 5.84
N HIS A 474 -1.42 8.12 5.18
CA HIS A 474 -1.20 9.41 5.83
C HIS A 474 -2.06 10.53 5.24
N GLY A 475 -2.94 10.26 4.27
CA GLY A 475 -3.84 11.27 3.69
C GLY A 475 -4.91 11.72 4.67
N MET A 476 -5.26 13.02 4.62
CA MET A 476 -6.13 13.69 5.57
C MET A 476 -7.51 13.02 5.69
N ASP A 477 -8.16 12.67 4.58
CA ASP A 477 -9.47 11.99 4.58
C ASP A 477 -9.44 10.71 5.42
N TYR A 478 -8.39 9.90 5.21
CA TYR A 478 -8.22 8.66 5.95
C TYR A 478 -7.96 8.90 7.44
N LEU A 479 -7.10 9.87 7.75
CA LEU A 479 -6.78 10.21 9.15
C LEU A 479 -7.99 10.79 9.88
N SER A 480 -8.76 11.64 9.21
CA SER A 480 -10.00 12.19 9.71
C SER A 480 -11.02 11.10 10.05
N GLU A 481 -11.21 10.13 9.14
CA GLU A 481 -12.11 9.00 9.40
C GLU A 481 -11.68 8.15 10.60
N ILE A 482 -10.39 7.90 10.75
CA ILE A 482 -9.85 7.01 11.80
C ILE A 482 -9.76 7.71 13.16
N TYR A 483 -9.25 8.93 13.21
CA TYR A 483 -8.93 9.61 14.46
C TYR A 483 -10.03 10.54 14.96
N LEU A 484 -10.82 11.12 14.04
CA LEU A 484 -11.88 12.07 14.39
C LEU A 484 -13.30 11.50 14.21
N ASN A 485 -13.44 10.29 13.65
CA ASN A 485 -14.72 9.75 13.20
C ASN A 485 -15.48 10.75 12.31
N TYR A 486 -14.75 11.46 11.47
CA TYR A 486 -15.25 12.53 10.62
C TYR A 486 -14.98 12.22 9.15
N LYS A 487 -16.00 12.34 8.31
CA LYS A 487 -15.88 12.16 6.86
C LYS A 487 -15.87 13.54 6.21
N PRO A 488 -14.72 14.01 5.72
CA PRO A 488 -14.62 15.29 5.03
C PRO A 488 -15.30 15.28 3.66
N VAL A 489 -15.56 16.45 3.12
CA VAL A 489 -16.04 16.64 1.75
C VAL A 489 -14.95 16.17 0.78
N SER A 490 -15.29 15.31 -0.16
CA SER A 490 -14.32 14.83 -1.15
C SER A 490 -14.15 15.86 -2.27
N ILE A 491 -12.93 16.21 -2.63
CA ILE A 491 -12.63 17.09 -3.77
C ILE A 491 -13.25 16.56 -5.07
N GLU A 492 -13.30 15.24 -5.28
CA GLU A 492 -13.92 14.64 -6.46
C GLU A 492 -15.43 14.90 -6.55
N SER A 493 -16.11 15.19 -5.43
CA SER A 493 -17.52 15.55 -5.42
C SER A 493 -17.78 16.97 -5.89
N LEU A 494 -16.78 17.85 -5.80
CA LEU A 494 -16.86 19.26 -6.18
C LEU A 494 -16.40 19.48 -7.63
N ILE A 495 -15.23 18.95 -8.01
CA ILE A 495 -14.59 19.20 -9.31
C ILE A 495 -14.65 18.01 -10.27
N GLY A 496 -15.28 16.90 -9.87
CA GLY A 496 -15.39 15.69 -10.68
C GLY A 496 -14.22 14.72 -10.52
N LYS A 497 -14.39 13.50 -11.04
CA LYS A 497 -13.38 12.44 -10.95
C LYS A 497 -12.13 12.76 -11.74
N LYS A 498 -10.98 12.30 -11.26
CA LYS A 498 -9.67 12.47 -11.92
C LYS A 498 -9.70 12.02 -13.39
N GLY A 499 -9.36 12.92 -14.31
CA GLY A 499 -9.35 12.66 -15.75
C GLY A 499 -9.34 13.96 -16.56
N LYS A 500 -9.43 13.85 -17.89
CA LYS A 500 -9.39 15.00 -18.81
C LYS A 500 -10.49 16.04 -18.60
N ASN A 501 -11.61 15.64 -17.96
CA ASN A 501 -12.77 16.50 -17.74
C ASN A 501 -12.90 16.92 -16.26
N GLN A 502 -11.86 16.76 -15.44
CA GLN A 502 -11.86 17.27 -14.09
C GLN A 502 -11.76 18.80 -14.13
N GLY A 503 -12.65 19.48 -13.42
CA GLY A 503 -12.63 20.94 -13.23
C GLY A 503 -11.59 21.38 -12.20
N THR A 504 -11.68 22.65 -11.81
CA THR A 504 -10.88 23.24 -10.72
C THR A 504 -11.79 23.79 -9.64
N LEU A 505 -11.26 24.12 -8.48
CA LEU A 505 -12.06 24.80 -7.43
C LEU A 505 -12.54 26.19 -7.87
N ARG A 506 -11.93 26.82 -8.88
CA ARG A 506 -12.44 28.08 -9.45
C ARG A 506 -13.81 27.93 -10.10
N ASP A 507 -14.16 26.71 -10.56
CA ASP A 507 -15.44 26.41 -11.19
C ASP A 507 -16.57 26.16 -10.16
N VAL A 508 -16.22 26.10 -8.85
CA VAL A 508 -17.14 25.79 -7.74
C VAL A 508 -17.60 27.07 -7.06
N SER A 509 -18.83 27.10 -6.52
CA SER A 509 -19.36 28.26 -5.81
C SER A 509 -18.49 28.66 -4.60
N LEU A 510 -18.41 29.97 -4.31
CA LEU A 510 -17.61 30.46 -3.17
C LEU A 510 -18.03 29.84 -1.82
N GLU A 511 -19.29 29.50 -1.67
CA GLU A 511 -19.83 28.86 -0.47
C GLU A 511 -19.30 27.41 -0.32
N GLU A 512 -19.26 26.66 -1.43
CA GLU A 512 -18.73 25.28 -1.45
C GLU A 512 -17.21 25.30 -1.31
N GLN A 513 -16.49 26.23 -1.98
CA GLN A 513 -15.05 26.43 -1.77
C GLN A 513 -14.75 26.71 -0.30
N THR A 514 -15.52 27.62 0.32
CA THR A 514 -15.37 27.98 1.74
C THR A 514 -15.59 26.78 2.63
N SER A 515 -16.64 26.01 2.36
CA SER A 515 -16.97 24.83 3.15
C SER A 515 -15.86 23.79 3.09
N TYR A 516 -15.32 23.52 1.91
CA TYR A 516 -14.26 22.56 1.67
C TYR A 516 -12.93 23.03 2.32
N ALA A 517 -12.43 24.19 1.93
CA ALA A 517 -11.13 24.67 2.39
C ALA A 517 -11.06 24.96 3.91
N ALA A 518 -12.14 25.50 4.49
CA ALA A 518 -12.22 25.73 5.92
C ALA A 518 -12.32 24.42 6.71
N GLU A 519 -12.98 23.39 6.15
CA GLU A 519 -13.02 22.03 6.71
C GLU A 519 -11.62 21.43 6.77
N ASP A 520 -10.83 21.52 5.70
CA ASP A 520 -9.48 20.99 5.62
C ASP A 520 -8.56 21.60 6.68
N ALA A 521 -8.62 22.91 6.88
CA ALA A 521 -7.88 23.59 7.96
C ALA A 521 -8.35 23.18 9.37
N ASP A 522 -9.66 23.01 9.59
CA ASP A 522 -10.21 22.61 10.90
C ASP A 522 -9.87 21.13 11.23
N VAL A 523 -10.05 20.23 10.26
CA VAL A 523 -9.69 18.83 10.41
C VAL A 523 -8.19 18.68 10.71
N THR A 524 -7.34 19.39 9.96
CA THR A 524 -5.88 19.38 10.17
C THR A 524 -5.50 19.92 11.56
N PHE A 525 -6.17 20.96 12.04
CA PHE A 525 -5.98 21.49 13.39
C PHE A 525 -6.35 20.44 14.45
N GLN A 526 -7.47 19.75 14.30
CA GLN A 526 -7.88 18.67 15.22
C GLN A 526 -6.93 17.47 15.19
N LEU A 527 -6.38 17.10 14.02
CA LEU A 527 -5.36 16.04 13.90
C LEU A 527 -4.07 16.45 14.63
N TYR A 528 -3.67 17.74 14.57
CA TYR A 528 -2.54 18.24 15.36
C TYR A 528 -2.76 18.05 16.86
N GLU A 529 -3.95 18.40 17.39
CA GLU A 529 -4.27 18.23 18.82
C GLU A 529 -4.14 16.78 19.28
N ILE A 530 -4.34 15.81 18.37
CA ILE A 530 -4.19 14.37 18.64
C ILE A 530 -2.72 13.93 18.50
N PHE A 531 -2.03 14.33 17.42
CA PHE A 531 -0.71 13.78 17.10
C PHE A 531 0.41 14.39 17.92
N ALA A 532 0.35 15.67 18.25
CA ALA A 532 1.41 16.33 19.02
C ALA A 532 1.67 15.67 20.39
N PRO A 533 0.64 15.37 21.21
CA PRO A 533 0.85 14.62 22.44
C PRO A 533 1.34 13.18 22.21
N GLN A 534 0.90 12.55 21.11
CA GLN A 534 1.31 11.18 20.80
C GLN A 534 2.78 11.08 20.40
N LEU A 535 3.33 12.03 19.64
CA LEU A 535 4.77 12.08 19.32
C LEU A 535 5.62 12.08 20.59
N LYS A 536 5.21 12.85 21.60
CA LYS A 536 5.89 12.90 22.90
C LYS A 536 5.76 11.58 23.65
N LYS A 537 4.56 11.02 23.71
CA LYS A 537 4.28 9.73 24.37
C LYS A 537 5.10 8.59 23.76
N GLU A 538 5.22 8.58 22.43
CA GLU A 538 5.98 7.57 21.70
C GLU A 538 7.49 7.85 21.65
N GLY A 539 7.96 8.99 22.17
CA GLY A 539 9.39 9.34 22.24
C GLY A 539 10.01 9.66 20.88
N VAL A 540 9.22 10.11 19.91
CA VAL A 540 9.67 10.49 18.55
C VAL A 540 9.54 12.01 18.29
N GLU A 541 9.30 12.79 19.34
CA GLU A 541 9.19 14.26 19.27
C GLU A 541 10.48 14.92 18.77
N ASP A 542 11.63 14.46 19.28
CA ASP A 542 12.95 14.97 18.85
C ASP A 542 13.21 14.71 17.36
N LEU A 543 12.90 13.53 16.86
CA LEU A 543 12.96 13.22 15.42
C LEU A 543 12.10 14.17 14.61
N PHE A 544 10.89 14.43 15.08
CA PHE A 544 9.95 15.30 14.38
C PHE A 544 10.47 16.72 14.28
N TYR A 545 10.81 17.36 15.41
CA TYR A 545 11.16 18.79 15.43
C TYR A 545 12.60 19.08 15.01
N HIS A 546 13.55 18.17 15.25
CA HIS A 546 14.96 18.41 14.97
C HIS A 546 15.45 17.77 13.66
N ILE A 547 14.68 16.85 13.07
CA ILE A 547 15.06 16.22 11.81
C ILE A 547 14.00 16.44 10.74
N GLU A 548 12.76 15.93 10.92
CA GLU A 548 11.80 15.89 9.81
C GLU A 548 11.29 17.29 9.43
N MET A 549 11.03 18.16 10.39
CA MET A 549 10.55 19.52 10.09
C MET A 549 11.64 20.42 9.47
N PRO A 550 12.89 20.49 9.97
CA PRO A 550 13.97 21.21 9.27
C PRO A 550 14.25 20.63 7.88
N LEU A 551 14.27 19.30 7.75
CA LEU A 551 14.50 18.63 6.47
C LEU A 551 13.44 18.98 5.43
N MET A 552 12.18 19.11 5.82
CA MET A 552 11.10 19.51 4.90
C MET A 552 11.45 20.79 4.14
N ARG A 553 12.03 21.80 4.85
CA ARG A 553 12.49 23.05 4.22
C ARG A 553 13.67 22.86 3.28
N VAL A 554 14.62 22.00 3.64
CA VAL A 554 15.76 21.64 2.77
C VAL A 554 15.23 20.99 1.49
N LEU A 555 14.34 20.02 1.62
CA LEU A 555 13.72 19.34 0.48
C LEU A 555 12.95 20.30 -0.41
N ALA A 556 12.16 21.20 0.16
CA ALA A 556 11.47 22.24 -0.61
C ALA A 556 12.44 23.10 -1.43
N LYS A 557 13.60 23.48 -0.87
CA LYS A 557 14.63 24.25 -1.59
C LYS A 557 15.27 23.42 -2.70
N MET A 558 15.57 22.14 -2.46
CA MET A 558 16.11 21.22 -3.47
C MET A 558 15.15 21.03 -4.63
N GLU A 559 13.88 20.76 -4.32
CA GLU A 559 12.82 20.58 -5.31
C GLU A 559 12.58 21.85 -6.12
N PHE A 560 12.67 23.01 -5.50
CA PHE A 560 12.56 24.31 -6.16
C PHE A 560 13.77 24.63 -7.06
N ALA A 561 14.98 24.23 -6.64
CA ALA A 561 16.19 24.36 -7.44
C ALA A 561 16.16 23.51 -8.70
N GLY A 562 15.68 22.24 -8.59
CA GLY A 562 15.71 21.29 -9.70
C GLY A 562 17.11 21.00 -10.23
N ILE A 563 17.23 20.22 -11.30
CA ILE A 563 18.50 19.89 -11.96
C ILE A 563 18.39 20.06 -13.47
N SER A 564 19.42 20.61 -14.12
CA SER A 564 19.48 20.84 -15.56
C SER A 564 19.75 19.52 -16.32
N LEU A 565 19.14 19.38 -17.52
CA LEU A 565 19.38 18.26 -18.42
C LEU A 565 19.89 18.73 -19.77
N ASP A 566 20.88 18.03 -20.30
CA ASP A 566 21.31 18.13 -21.72
C ASP A 566 20.40 17.27 -22.61
N GLU A 567 19.44 17.91 -23.27
CA GLU A 567 18.53 17.23 -24.20
C GLU A 567 19.26 16.60 -25.39
N ASN A 568 20.34 17.23 -25.88
CA ASN A 568 21.13 16.68 -27.02
C ASN A 568 21.82 15.38 -26.62
N TRP A 569 22.34 15.31 -25.40
CA TRP A 569 22.90 14.08 -24.85
C TRP A 569 21.84 12.95 -24.82
N LEU A 570 20.65 13.24 -24.32
CA LEU A 570 19.56 12.25 -24.26
C LEU A 570 19.09 11.81 -25.65
N ILE A 571 19.04 12.72 -26.63
CA ILE A 571 18.69 12.40 -28.01
C ILE A 571 19.74 11.47 -28.62
N GLN A 572 21.03 11.68 -28.34
CA GLN A 572 22.11 10.81 -28.81
C GLN A 572 22.04 9.43 -28.16
N GLU A 573 21.88 9.38 -26.84
CA GLU A 573 21.72 8.12 -26.08
C GLU A 573 20.49 7.32 -26.55
N SER A 574 19.38 8.00 -26.90
CA SER A 574 18.20 7.36 -27.46
C SER A 574 18.49 6.63 -28.76
N LYS A 575 19.28 7.26 -29.65
CA LYS A 575 19.71 6.66 -30.92
C LYS A 575 20.66 5.48 -30.73
N ASP A 576 21.59 5.63 -29.80
CA ASP A 576 22.57 4.58 -29.48
C ASP A 576 21.90 3.35 -28.89
N LEU A 577 20.97 3.55 -27.92
CA LEU A 577 20.15 2.47 -27.36
C LEU A 577 19.26 1.81 -28.42
N GLU A 578 18.71 2.57 -29.37
CA GLU A 578 17.91 2.03 -30.47
C GLU A 578 18.75 1.11 -31.36
N ASN A 579 19.99 1.50 -31.67
CA ASN A 579 20.92 0.67 -32.44
C ASN A 579 21.32 -0.60 -31.67
N ASP A 580 21.61 -0.48 -30.39
CA ASP A 580 21.92 -1.64 -29.53
C ASP A 580 20.75 -2.61 -29.44
N LEU A 581 19.52 -2.10 -29.28
CA LEU A 581 18.29 -2.91 -29.25
C LEU A 581 18.10 -3.67 -30.58
N LYS A 582 18.28 -3.02 -31.73
CA LYS A 582 18.20 -3.66 -33.07
C LYS A 582 19.24 -4.77 -33.22
N ASN A 583 20.47 -4.53 -32.76
CA ASN A 583 21.53 -5.53 -32.79
C ASN A 583 21.20 -6.75 -31.90
N LEU A 584 20.63 -6.53 -30.70
CA LEU A 584 20.22 -7.58 -29.82
C LEU A 584 19.01 -8.36 -30.38
N GLU A 585 18.03 -7.68 -30.96
CA GLU A 585 16.89 -8.31 -31.63
C GLU A 585 17.36 -9.26 -32.74
N THR A 586 18.28 -8.79 -33.61
CA THR A 586 18.84 -9.61 -34.69
C THR A 586 19.49 -10.87 -34.16
N LYS A 587 20.35 -10.76 -33.12
CA LYS A 587 20.99 -11.92 -32.49
C LYS A 587 19.99 -12.88 -31.86
N ILE A 588 18.97 -12.36 -31.19
CA ILE A 588 17.93 -13.16 -30.55
C ILE A 588 17.12 -13.91 -31.61
N PHE A 589 16.75 -13.26 -32.73
CA PHE A 589 16.00 -13.87 -33.80
C PHE A 589 16.83 -14.92 -34.56
N GLU A 590 18.12 -14.68 -34.76
CA GLU A 590 19.03 -15.70 -35.32
C GLU A 590 19.10 -16.95 -34.42
N LEU A 591 19.18 -16.78 -33.10
CA LEU A 591 19.28 -17.89 -32.16
C LEU A 591 17.97 -18.67 -32.01
N CYS A 592 16.82 -18.02 -32.14
CA CYS A 592 15.53 -18.73 -32.08
C CYS A 592 14.99 -19.12 -33.46
N GLY A 593 15.53 -18.58 -34.57
CA GLY A 593 15.17 -18.91 -35.95
C GLY A 593 13.82 -18.34 -36.40
N GLU A 594 13.30 -17.32 -35.74
CA GLU A 594 12.08 -16.59 -36.12
C GLU A 594 12.00 -15.23 -35.44
N GLU A 595 11.27 -14.30 -36.07
CA GLU A 595 10.96 -12.99 -35.50
C GLU A 595 9.72 -13.06 -34.64
N PHE A 596 9.74 -12.35 -33.51
CA PHE A 596 8.60 -12.26 -32.58
C PHE A 596 8.64 -10.93 -31.81
N ASN A 597 7.52 -10.56 -31.17
CA ASN A 597 7.48 -9.35 -30.36
C ASN A 597 8.17 -9.59 -29.02
N MET A 598 9.38 -9.04 -28.84
CA MET A 598 10.20 -9.12 -27.64
C MET A 598 9.49 -8.55 -26.39
N ASN A 599 8.60 -7.57 -26.58
CA ASN A 599 7.81 -6.95 -25.51
C ASN A 599 6.55 -7.76 -25.14
N SER A 600 6.29 -8.89 -25.81
CA SER A 600 5.19 -9.79 -25.50
C SER A 600 5.65 -10.94 -24.59
N PRO A 601 5.31 -10.95 -23.26
CA PRO A 601 5.67 -12.05 -22.38
C PRO A 601 5.13 -13.41 -22.85
N LYS A 602 4.01 -13.40 -23.57
CA LYS A 602 3.39 -14.60 -24.12
C LYS A 602 4.26 -15.21 -25.23
N GLN A 603 4.61 -14.42 -26.24
CA GLN A 603 5.43 -14.90 -27.36
C GLN A 603 6.82 -15.31 -26.90
N LEU A 604 7.44 -14.51 -26.03
CA LEU A 604 8.72 -14.85 -25.41
C LEU A 604 8.66 -16.18 -24.66
N GLY A 605 7.59 -16.41 -23.88
CA GLY A 605 7.38 -17.66 -23.16
C GLY A 605 7.23 -18.87 -24.10
N GLU A 606 6.49 -18.73 -25.18
CA GLU A 606 6.35 -19.77 -26.22
C GLU A 606 7.72 -20.11 -26.85
N ILE A 607 8.53 -19.11 -27.19
CA ILE A 607 9.90 -19.31 -27.73
C ILE A 607 10.79 -20.06 -26.73
N LEU A 608 10.87 -19.57 -25.48
CA LEU A 608 11.80 -20.14 -24.50
C LEU A 608 11.42 -21.54 -24.03
N PHE A 609 10.12 -21.80 -23.83
CA PHE A 609 9.68 -23.02 -23.15
C PHE A 609 9.03 -24.04 -24.09
N GLU A 610 8.47 -23.64 -25.23
CA GLU A 610 7.88 -24.60 -26.17
C GLU A 610 8.84 -24.90 -27.32
N LYS A 611 9.48 -23.89 -27.91
CA LYS A 611 10.41 -24.06 -29.04
C LYS A 611 11.80 -24.49 -28.57
N LEU A 612 12.46 -23.68 -27.74
CA LEU A 612 13.80 -23.96 -27.24
C LEU A 612 13.83 -24.95 -26.04
N LYS A 613 12.69 -25.20 -25.42
CA LYS A 613 12.51 -26.17 -24.33
C LYS A 613 13.51 -26.01 -23.16
N LEU A 614 13.84 -24.79 -22.80
CA LEU A 614 14.90 -24.50 -21.82
C LEU A 614 14.55 -24.99 -20.41
N ASP A 615 13.25 -25.09 -20.08
CA ASP A 615 12.79 -25.69 -18.83
C ASP A 615 11.48 -26.46 -19.04
N PRO A 616 11.54 -27.82 -19.02
CA PRO A 616 10.33 -28.64 -19.15
C PRO A 616 9.31 -28.47 -18.03
N LYS A 617 9.74 -27.90 -16.89
CA LYS A 617 8.88 -27.65 -15.71
C LYS A 617 8.54 -26.17 -15.53
N ALA A 618 8.60 -25.39 -16.61
CA ALA A 618 8.33 -23.95 -16.57
C ALA A 618 6.92 -23.66 -16.02
N LYS A 619 6.85 -22.79 -15.02
CA LYS A 619 5.59 -22.40 -14.41
C LYS A 619 4.79 -21.45 -15.29
N LYS A 620 3.50 -21.70 -15.39
CA LYS A 620 2.55 -20.76 -16.00
C LYS A 620 1.94 -19.86 -14.94
N THR A 621 1.66 -18.62 -15.34
CA THR A 621 0.93 -17.65 -14.52
C THR A 621 -0.55 -18.05 -14.38
N LYS A 622 -1.30 -17.38 -13.50
CA LYS A 622 -2.76 -17.58 -13.37
C LYS A 622 -3.54 -17.38 -14.67
N THR A 623 -2.98 -16.64 -15.64
CA THR A 623 -3.57 -16.40 -16.96
C THR A 623 -3.12 -17.45 -18.02
N GLY A 624 -2.43 -18.51 -17.60
CA GLY A 624 -1.99 -19.60 -18.48
C GLY A 624 -0.75 -19.28 -19.33
N GLN A 625 -0.12 -18.12 -19.18
CA GLN A 625 1.11 -17.72 -19.86
C GLN A 625 2.33 -18.19 -19.08
N TYR A 626 3.44 -18.48 -19.76
CA TYR A 626 4.69 -18.75 -19.07
C TYR A 626 5.21 -17.52 -18.31
N ALA A 627 5.70 -17.74 -17.10
CA ALA A 627 6.34 -16.68 -16.35
C ALA A 627 7.74 -16.41 -16.91
N THR A 628 7.99 -15.15 -17.31
CA THR A 628 9.26 -14.69 -17.89
C THR A 628 9.84 -13.52 -17.12
N SER A 629 9.63 -13.48 -15.78
CA SER A 629 10.25 -12.47 -14.93
C SER A 629 11.77 -12.59 -14.90
N GLU A 630 12.44 -11.52 -14.54
CA GLU A 630 13.91 -11.43 -14.55
C GLU A 630 14.57 -12.54 -13.71
N ASP A 631 14.04 -12.82 -12.52
CA ASP A 631 14.51 -13.88 -11.62
C ASP A 631 14.38 -15.30 -12.24
N ILE A 632 13.38 -15.54 -13.08
CA ILE A 632 13.24 -16.79 -13.83
C ILE A 632 14.25 -16.86 -14.96
N LEU A 633 14.41 -15.76 -15.70
CA LEU A 633 15.38 -15.69 -16.79
C LEU A 633 16.81 -15.83 -16.28
N GLN A 634 17.18 -15.18 -15.18
CA GLN A 634 18.51 -15.31 -14.58
C GLN A 634 18.86 -16.76 -14.21
N LYS A 635 17.90 -17.55 -13.70
CA LYS A 635 18.08 -19.00 -13.43
C LYS A 635 18.33 -19.82 -14.71
N LEU A 636 17.92 -19.31 -15.84
CA LEU A 636 18.11 -19.96 -17.16
C LEU A 636 19.37 -19.44 -17.89
N ALA A 637 20.04 -18.43 -17.38
CA ALA A 637 21.19 -17.78 -18.06
C ALA A 637 22.34 -18.75 -18.37
N SER A 638 22.55 -19.79 -17.53
CA SER A 638 23.55 -20.83 -17.78
C SER A 638 23.13 -21.90 -18.80
N LYS A 639 21.87 -21.93 -19.20
CA LYS A 639 21.33 -22.96 -20.10
C LYS A 639 21.42 -22.60 -21.57
N HIS A 640 21.32 -21.30 -21.89
CA HIS A 640 21.37 -20.85 -23.28
C HIS A 640 21.73 -19.35 -23.34
N GLU A 641 22.62 -18.99 -24.27
CA GLU A 641 23.10 -17.60 -24.44
C GLU A 641 22.00 -16.60 -24.78
N ILE A 642 20.92 -17.03 -25.43
CA ILE A 642 19.75 -16.19 -25.76
C ILE A 642 19.21 -15.46 -24.53
N ILE A 643 19.30 -16.09 -23.37
CA ILE A 643 18.78 -15.52 -22.11
C ILE A 643 19.55 -14.25 -21.72
N GLN A 644 20.87 -14.24 -21.91
CA GLN A 644 21.69 -13.06 -21.63
C GLN A 644 21.30 -11.90 -22.56
N TYR A 645 21.13 -12.16 -23.85
CA TYR A 645 20.68 -11.13 -24.80
C TYR A 645 19.28 -10.62 -24.50
N ILE A 646 18.35 -11.49 -24.05
CA ILE A 646 17.01 -11.06 -23.65
C ILE A 646 17.03 -10.18 -22.39
N LEU A 647 17.85 -10.51 -21.40
CA LEU A 647 18.03 -9.71 -20.17
C LEU A 647 18.64 -8.35 -20.51
N GLU A 648 19.64 -8.31 -21.40
CA GLU A 648 20.26 -7.07 -21.87
C GLU A 648 19.27 -6.22 -22.68
N TYR A 649 18.53 -6.82 -23.61
CA TYR A 649 17.46 -6.16 -24.38
C TYR A 649 16.43 -5.50 -23.45
N ARG A 650 15.93 -6.22 -22.46
CA ARG A 650 14.97 -5.67 -21.49
C ARG A 650 15.56 -4.52 -20.68
N THR A 651 16.82 -4.64 -20.31
CA THR A 651 17.53 -3.57 -19.59
C THR A 651 17.60 -2.31 -20.47
N TYR A 652 18.05 -2.43 -21.71
CA TYR A 652 18.16 -1.30 -22.63
C TYR A 652 16.80 -0.70 -23.00
N GLN A 653 15.80 -1.55 -23.23
CA GLN A 653 14.42 -1.10 -23.50
C GLN A 653 13.85 -0.29 -22.32
N LYS A 654 14.11 -0.74 -21.08
CA LYS A 654 13.71 -0.01 -19.87
C LYS A 654 14.46 1.31 -19.73
N LEU A 655 15.78 1.32 -19.97
CA LEU A 655 16.59 2.54 -19.93
C LEU A 655 16.06 3.57 -20.94
N LYS A 656 15.82 3.15 -22.17
CA LYS A 656 15.29 4.00 -23.24
C LYS A 656 13.92 4.57 -22.87
N SER A 657 12.95 3.69 -22.60
CA SER A 657 11.56 4.12 -22.42
C SER A 657 11.29 4.85 -21.10
N THR A 658 11.98 4.47 -20.02
CA THR A 658 11.68 5.01 -18.68
C THR A 658 12.48 6.28 -18.38
N TYR A 659 13.69 6.40 -18.92
CA TYR A 659 14.56 7.53 -18.61
C TYR A 659 14.86 8.38 -19.86
N VAL A 660 15.49 7.82 -20.88
CA VAL A 660 16.06 8.61 -21.99
C VAL A 660 14.96 9.33 -22.77
N ASP A 661 13.88 8.65 -23.14
CA ASP A 661 12.77 9.23 -23.92
C ASP A 661 11.74 9.96 -23.01
N ALA A 662 11.72 9.64 -21.70
CA ALA A 662 10.72 10.21 -20.80
C ALA A 662 11.20 11.50 -20.11
N LEU A 663 12.49 11.61 -19.74
CA LEU A 663 13.03 12.75 -19.01
C LEU A 663 12.89 14.10 -19.73
N PRO A 664 13.08 14.21 -21.07
CA PRO A 664 12.85 15.50 -21.76
C PRO A 664 11.45 16.05 -21.57
N ASN A 665 10.43 15.19 -21.41
CA ASN A 665 9.06 15.61 -21.17
C ASN A 665 8.78 16.07 -19.73
N GLN A 666 9.76 15.95 -18.85
CA GLN A 666 9.70 16.37 -17.44
C GLN A 666 10.41 17.71 -17.18
N ILE A 667 11.03 18.27 -18.22
CA ILE A 667 11.70 19.58 -18.13
C ILE A 667 10.62 20.65 -18.00
N ASP A 668 10.68 21.39 -16.91
CA ASP A 668 9.81 22.53 -16.70
C ASP A 668 10.06 23.63 -17.72
N LYS A 669 9.02 24.27 -18.24
CA LYS A 669 9.11 25.23 -19.36
C LYS A 669 9.75 26.55 -18.99
N ASP A 670 9.59 26.95 -17.73
CA ASP A 670 10.04 28.26 -17.23
C ASP A 670 11.46 28.17 -16.68
N THR A 671 11.71 27.17 -15.84
CA THR A 671 13.02 26.95 -15.18
C THR A 671 14.02 26.23 -16.07
N LYS A 672 13.58 25.50 -17.11
CA LYS A 672 14.39 24.61 -17.95
C LYS A 672 15.09 23.49 -17.19
N ARG A 673 14.57 23.16 -16.02
CA ARG A 673 15.14 22.13 -15.10
C ARG A 673 14.10 21.04 -14.84
N VAL A 674 14.56 19.91 -14.34
CA VAL A 674 13.68 18.83 -13.86
C VAL A 674 13.53 18.94 -12.35
N HIS A 675 12.30 18.96 -11.90
CA HIS A 675 11.93 19.08 -10.48
C HIS A 675 11.32 17.76 -10.03
N THR A 676 12.04 17.03 -9.16
CA THR A 676 11.49 15.84 -8.48
C THR A 676 10.81 16.25 -7.17
N ASN A 677 9.98 15.39 -6.63
CA ASN A 677 9.40 15.55 -5.28
C ASN A 677 10.00 14.50 -4.34
N PHE A 678 10.61 14.90 -3.23
CA PHE A 678 11.16 14.01 -2.21
C PHE A 678 10.14 13.73 -1.10
N SER A 679 9.57 12.55 -1.08
CA SER A 679 8.63 12.15 -0.03
C SER A 679 9.36 11.63 1.22
N GLN A 680 8.98 12.19 2.39
CA GLN A 680 9.44 11.73 3.71
C GLN A 680 8.58 10.59 4.26
N THR A 681 7.42 10.31 3.65
CA THR A 681 6.39 9.42 4.21
C THR A 681 6.16 8.13 3.40
N THR A 682 6.87 7.95 2.28
CA THR A 682 6.67 6.77 1.41
C THR A 682 7.43 5.54 1.89
N ALA A 683 8.66 5.69 2.36
CA ALA A 683 9.50 4.57 2.77
C ALA A 683 9.43 4.36 4.29
N ALA A 684 8.92 3.23 4.72
CA ALA A 684 8.78 2.90 6.15
C ALA A 684 10.13 2.75 6.92
N THR A 685 11.26 2.80 6.21
CA THR A 685 12.62 2.76 6.78
C THR A 685 13.15 4.14 7.19
N GLY A 686 12.45 5.22 6.90
CA GLY A 686 12.96 6.59 7.07
C GLY A 686 13.71 7.15 5.86
N ARG A 687 13.98 6.33 4.83
CA ARG A 687 14.60 6.82 3.59
C ARG A 687 13.66 7.77 2.85
N LEU A 688 14.24 8.73 2.11
CA LEU A 688 13.50 9.56 1.18
C LEU A 688 13.11 8.75 -0.06
N ALA A 689 12.02 9.10 -0.69
CA ALA A 689 11.62 8.56 -1.99
C ALA A 689 11.47 9.70 -3.00
N SER A 690 12.18 9.62 -4.12
CA SER A 690 12.05 10.56 -5.23
C SER A 690 10.86 10.17 -6.11
N LEU A 691 9.95 11.11 -6.37
CA LEU A 691 8.71 10.89 -7.11
C LEU A 691 8.56 11.96 -8.22
N ASN A 692 8.01 11.57 -9.33
CA ASN A 692 7.56 12.46 -10.42
C ASN A 692 8.59 13.50 -10.91
N PRO A 693 9.76 13.04 -11.47
CA PRO A 693 10.20 11.67 -11.76
C PRO A 693 11.01 11.05 -10.61
N ASN A 694 11.11 9.70 -10.60
CA ASN A 694 12.00 9.01 -9.65
C ASN A 694 13.45 9.04 -10.16
N LEU A 695 14.25 9.97 -9.66
CA LEU A 695 15.65 10.13 -10.01
C LEU A 695 16.60 9.22 -9.19
N GLN A 696 16.12 8.61 -8.10
CA GLN A 696 16.91 7.68 -7.28
C GLN A 696 17.12 6.31 -7.94
N ASN A 697 16.32 5.97 -8.97
CA ASN A 697 16.40 4.69 -9.66
C ASN A 697 17.21 4.74 -10.95
N ILE A 698 17.94 5.81 -11.25
CA ILE A 698 18.82 5.90 -12.42
C ILE A 698 19.97 4.91 -12.26
N PRO A 699 20.13 3.92 -13.17
CA PRO A 699 21.08 2.83 -12.97
C PRO A 699 22.54 3.30 -13.01
N ILE A 700 23.37 2.70 -12.17
CA ILE A 700 24.81 2.98 -12.08
C ILE A 700 25.67 1.75 -12.40
N ARG A 701 25.08 0.53 -12.41
CA ARG A 701 25.86 -0.71 -12.51
C ARG A 701 26.31 -1.06 -13.93
N THR A 702 25.61 -0.57 -14.95
CA THR A 702 25.90 -0.83 -16.36
C THR A 702 26.43 0.42 -17.05
N LEU A 703 27.32 0.27 -18.02
CA LEU A 703 27.86 1.39 -18.79
C LEU A 703 26.75 2.25 -19.39
N ARG A 704 25.74 1.65 -19.99
CA ARG A 704 24.58 2.38 -20.56
C ARG A 704 23.74 3.07 -19.49
N GLY A 705 23.63 2.50 -18.30
CA GLY A 705 22.95 3.16 -17.17
C GLY A 705 23.73 4.38 -16.68
N GLN A 706 25.04 4.28 -16.60
CA GLN A 706 25.94 5.38 -16.23
C GLN A 706 25.87 6.54 -17.22
N GLN A 707 25.79 6.28 -18.54
CA GLN A 707 25.67 7.32 -19.56
C GLN A 707 24.45 8.23 -19.36
N ILE A 708 23.36 7.73 -18.80
CA ILE A 708 22.20 8.55 -18.48
C ILE A 708 22.54 9.64 -17.45
N ARG A 709 23.46 9.38 -16.51
CA ARG A 709 23.93 10.40 -15.56
C ARG A 709 24.69 11.54 -16.23
N GLY A 710 25.32 11.30 -17.38
CA GLY A 710 25.98 12.31 -18.20
C GLY A 710 25.04 13.39 -18.73
N ALA A 711 23.73 13.09 -18.82
CA ALA A 711 22.73 14.07 -19.23
C ALA A 711 22.39 15.11 -18.14
N PHE A 712 22.70 14.83 -16.88
CA PHE A 712 22.46 15.75 -15.77
C PHE A 712 23.67 16.68 -15.63
N VAL A 713 23.48 17.96 -15.93
CA VAL A 713 24.54 18.94 -16.10
C VAL A 713 24.40 20.11 -15.13
N ALA A 714 25.50 20.81 -14.87
CA ALA A 714 25.45 22.11 -14.21
C ALA A 714 25.07 23.22 -15.19
N ASP A 715 24.52 24.32 -14.70
CA ASP A 715 24.33 25.54 -15.49
C ASP A 715 25.70 26.15 -15.85
N GLU A 716 25.74 26.99 -16.92
CA GLU A 716 26.96 27.65 -17.39
C GLU A 716 27.66 28.43 -16.29
N GLY A 717 28.96 28.18 -16.07
CA GLY A 717 29.75 28.78 -15.00
C GLY A 717 29.66 28.09 -13.65
N ASN A 718 28.93 26.98 -13.57
CA ASN A 718 28.82 26.14 -12.38
C ASN A 718 29.44 24.76 -12.63
N LYS A 719 29.63 23.98 -11.56
CA LYS A 719 30.03 22.56 -11.58
C LYS A 719 29.07 21.75 -10.73
N LEU A 720 28.91 20.48 -11.04
CA LEU A 720 28.28 19.52 -10.13
C LEU A 720 29.31 18.98 -9.14
N ILE A 721 28.90 18.84 -7.89
CA ILE A 721 29.65 18.19 -6.82
C ILE A 721 28.82 16.99 -6.37
N SER A 722 29.40 15.80 -6.42
CA SER A 722 28.82 14.57 -5.85
C SER A 722 29.58 14.22 -4.58
N ALA A 723 28.86 13.96 -3.50
CA ALA A 723 29.40 13.56 -2.21
C ALA A 723 28.70 12.31 -1.72
N ASP A 724 29.44 11.19 -1.62
CA ASP A 724 28.90 9.87 -1.29
C ASP A 724 29.53 9.30 -0.03
N TYR A 725 28.70 8.73 0.86
CA TYR A 725 29.18 8.03 2.04
C TYR A 725 29.84 6.69 1.67
N SER A 726 31.09 6.53 2.00
CA SER A 726 31.81 5.27 1.79
C SER A 726 31.31 4.20 2.77
N GLN A 727 30.50 3.25 2.29
CA GLN A 727 30.06 2.04 3.02
C GLN A 727 29.36 2.36 4.35
N ILE A 728 28.48 3.36 4.39
CA ILE A 728 27.85 3.82 5.62
C ILE A 728 27.12 2.70 6.40
N GLU A 729 26.42 1.79 5.73
CA GLU A 729 25.70 0.71 6.39
C GLU A 729 26.65 -0.30 7.08
N LEU A 730 27.83 -0.57 6.48
CA LEU A 730 28.84 -1.43 7.10
C LEU A 730 29.52 -0.76 8.30
N ARG A 731 29.72 0.54 8.24
CA ARG A 731 30.26 1.34 9.35
C ARG A 731 29.27 1.39 10.50
N LEU A 732 28.00 1.61 10.20
CA LEU A 732 26.93 1.65 11.20
C LEU A 732 26.69 0.29 11.87
N ILE A 733 26.75 -0.80 11.13
CA ILE A 733 26.59 -2.11 11.79
C ILE A 733 27.79 -2.43 12.70
N ALA A 734 29.01 -2.04 12.33
CA ALA A 734 30.17 -2.16 13.20
C ALA A 734 29.97 -1.37 14.49
N GLU A 735 29.54 -0.11 14.38
CA GLU A 735 29.22 0.80 15.49
C GLU A 735 28.14 0.25 16.41
N ILE A 736 26.96 -0.07 15.84
CA ILE A 736 25.76 -0.47 16.61
C ILE A 736 25.93 -1.85 17.25
N SER A 737 26.63 -2.79 16.59
CA SER A 737 26.90 -4.11 17.15
C SER A 737 28.07 -4.11 18.15
N GLY A 738 28.92 -3.09 18.14
CA GLY A 738 30.16 -3.04 18.91
C GLY A 738 31.17 -4.11 18.49
N GLU A 739 31.20 -4.50 17.19
CA GLU A 739 32.13 -5.53 16.69
C GLU A 739 33.54 -4.96 16.54
N GLU A 740 34.38 -5.24 17.53
CA GLU A 740 35.72 -4.67 17.65
C GLU A 740 36.59 -4.90 16.42
N ASN A 741 36.49 -6.06 15.79
CA ASN A 741 37.32 -6.37 14.61
C ASN A 741 36.93 -5.52 13.40
N MET A 742 35.66 -5.16 13.27
CA MET A 742 35.23 -4.25 12.22
C MET A 742 35.55 -2.79 12.56
N ILE A 743 35.34 -2.39 13.82
CA ILE A 743 35.68 -1.03 14.30
C ILE A 743 37.15 -0.73 14.06
N LYS A 744 38.05 -1.63 14.49
CA LYS A 744 39.49 -1.48 14.29
C LYS A 744 39.89 -1.42 12.81
N ALA A 745 39.29 -2.24 11.98
CA ALA A 745 39.54 -2.24 10.53
C ALA A 745 39.20 -0.88 9.91
N PHE A 746 38.01 -0.34 10.26
CA PHE A 746 37.60 0.98 9.78
C PHE A 746 38.44 2.13 10.33
N GLN A 747 38.83 2.09 11.61
CA GLN A 747 39.71 3.10 12.23
C GLN A 747 41.08 3.11 11.59
N ASN A 748 41.62 1.95 11.20
CA ASN A 748 42.91 1.82 10.51
C ASN A 748 42.84 2.16 9.01
N GLY A 749 41.64 2.46 8.47
CA GLY A 749 41.46 2.70 7.03
C GLY A 749 41.63 1.45 6.16
N GLU A 750 41.46 0.26 6.73
CA GLU A 750 41.54 -1.01 5.98
C GLU A 750 40.33 -1.19 5.06
N ASP A 751 40.59 -1.84 3.90
CA ASP A 751 39.46 -2.32 3.06
C ASP A 751 38.72 -3.44 3.78
N ILE A 752 37.52 -3.15 4.28
CA ILE A 752 36.74 -4.09 5.08
C ILE A 752 36.44 -5.39 4.33
N HIS A 753 36.30 -5.36 2.99
CA HIS A 753 36.10 -6.56 2.22
C HIS A 753 37.37 -7.39 2.07
N ALA A 754 38.50 -6.75 1.92
CA ALA A 754 39.80 -7.42 1.92
C ALA A 754 40.14 -7.96 3.32
N SER A 755 39.93 -7.19 4.38
CA SER A 755 40.10 -7.59 5.77
C SER A 755 39.18 -8.79 6.12
N THR A 756 37.93 -8.76 5.71
CA THR A 756 37.02 -9.91 5.87
C THR A 756 37.50 -11.12 5.09
N ALA A 757 37.93 -10.96 3.83
CA ALA A 757 38.46 -12.06 3.02
C ALA A 757 39.70 -12.70 3.68
N ALA A 758 40.66 -11.87 4.12
CA ALA A 758 41.88 -12.33 4.82
C ALA A 758 41.54 -13.22 6.03
N LYS A 759 40.59 -12.82 6.84
CA LYS A 759 40.12 -13.56 8.03
C LYS A 759 39.34 -14.83 7.66
N LEU A 760 38.42 -14.76 6.69
CA LEU A 760 37.62 -15.89 6.24
C LEU A 760 38.47 -16.99 5.59
N PHE A 761 39.43 -16.60 4.74
CA PHE A 761 40.32 -17.53 4.04
C PHE A 761 41.60 -17.84 4.82
N LYS A 762 41.81 -17.18 5.97
CA LYS A 762 42.99 -17.33 6.84
C LYS A 762 44.33 -17.10 6.11
N ILE A 763 44.37 -16.02 5.33
CA ILE A 763 45.54 -15.58 4.55
C ILE A 763 45.89 -14.11 4.92
N PRO A 764 47.11 -13.68 4.70
CA PRO A 764 47.49 -12.27 4.83
C PRO A 764 46.68 -11.37 3.90
N ILE A 765 46.40 -10.14 4.31
CA ILE A 765 45.55 -9.21 3.55
C ILE A 765 46.15 -8.88 2.16
N GLU A 766 47.49 -8.87 2.08
CA GLU A 766 48.22 -8.62 0.84
C GLU A 766 48.11 -9.75 -0.19
N GLU A 767 47.74 -10.95 0.25
CA GLU A 767 47.56 -12.14 -0.59
C GLU A 767 46.06 -12.30 -1.05
N VAL A 768 45.19 -11.42 -0.60
CA VAL A 768 43.75 -11.49 -0.96
C VAL A 768 43.55 -11.20 -2.44
N THR A 769 43.08 -12.18 -3.18
CA THR A 769 42.74 -12.01 -4.59
C THR A 769 41.49 -11.18 -4.79
N LYS A 770 41.36 -10.57 -6.01
CA LYS A 770 40.11 -9.83 -6.40
C LYS A 770 38.85 -10.69 -6.27
N THR A 771 38.94 -11.99 -6.58
CA THR A 771 37.81 -12.92 -6.47
C THR A 771 37.41 -13.15 -5.00
N GLN A 772 38.39 -13.39 -4.12
CA GLN A 772 38.12 -13.57 -2.68
C GLN A 772 37.56 -12.29 -2.05
N ARG A 773 38.09 -11.14 -2.42
CA ARG A 773 37.56 -9.84 -2.00
C ARG A 773 36.09 -9.64 -2.46
N SER A 774 35.79 -10.01 -3.71
CA SER A 774 34.42 -9.95 -4.25
C SER A 774 33.47 -10.92 -3.54
N GLN A 775 33.92 -12.14 -3.24
CA GLN A 775 33.17 -13.11 -2.44
C GLN A 775 32.89 -12.54 -1.04
N ALA A 776 33.90 -12.00 -0.36
CA ALA A 776 33.75 -11.38 0.95
C ALA A 776 32.81 -10.17 0.91
N LYS A 777 32.83 -9.35 -0.15
CA LYS A 777 31.84 -8.29 -0.36
C LYS A 777 30.41 -8.84 -0.40
N THR A 778 30.18 -9.90 -1.17
CA THR A 778 28.86 -10.57 -1.27
C THR A 778 28.45 -11.14 0.09
N VAL A 779 29.37 -11.73 0.84
CA VAL A 779 29.14 -12.28 2.18
C VAL A 779 28.78 -11.17 3.17
N ASN A 780 29.57 -10.10 3.21
CA ASN A 780 29.33 -8.95 4.10
C ASN A 780 27.90 -8.40 3.94
N PHE A 781 27.51 -8.10 2.71
CA PHE A 781 26.16 -7.59 2.46
C PHE A 781 25.09 -8.68 2.62
N GLY A 782 25.35 -9.90 2.10
CA GLY A 782 24.39 -10.99 2.16
C GLY A 782 23.98 -11.36 3.59
N ILE A 783 24.97 -11.50 4.49
CA ILE A 783 24.71 -11.85 5.90
C ILE A 783 23.98 -10.72 6.63
N ILE A 784 24.41 -9.49 6.44
CA ILE A 784 23.79 -8.31 7.05
C ILE A 784 22.30 -8.21 6.66
N TYR A 785 21.97 -8.50 5.39
CA TYR A 785 20.59 -8.53 4.91
C TYR A 785 19.85 -9.85 5.20
N GLY A 786 20.42 -10.73 6.03
CA GLY A 786 19.79 -11.95 6.49
C GLY A 786 19.64 -13.04 5.41
N GLN A 787 20.55 -13.07 4.43
CA GLN A 787 20.57 -14.14 3.43
C GLN A 787 21.06 -15.44 4.06
N GLY A 788 20.33 -16.53 3.79
CA GLY A 788 20.72 -17.87 4.18
C GLY A 788 21.69 -18.52 3.17
N ALA A 789 22.26 -19.68 3.53
CA ALA A 789 23.22 -20.42 2.73
C ALA A 789 22.74 -20.74 1.30
N PHE A 790 21.42 -20.88 1.08
CA PHE A 790 20.87 -21.10 -0.26
C PHE A 790 21.05 -19.90 -1.19
N ALA A 791 20.64 -18.70 -0.74
CA ALA A 791 20.75 -17.47 -1.53
C ALA A 791 22.21 -17.08 -1.75
N LEU A 792 23.05 -17.26 -0.73
CA LEU A 792 24.50 -16.98 -0.85
C LEU A 792 25.15 -17.93 -1.86
N ALA A 793 24.81 -19.22 -1.88
CA ALA A 793 25.30 -20.19 -2.85
C ALA A 793 24.93 -19.80 -4.29
N GLU A 794 23.69 -19.38 -4.53
CA GLU A 794 23.25 -18.91 -5.86
C GLU A 794 24.02 -17.68 -6.34
N GLN A 795 24.33 -16.74 -5.44
CA GLN A 795 25.05 -15.51 -5.80
C GLN A 795 26.55 -15.68 -5.99
N THR A 796 27.17 -16.58 -5.23
CA THR A 796 28.63 -16.78 -5.23
C THR A 796 29.09 -17.91 -6.15
N GLY A 797 28.16 -18.75 -6.65
CA GLY A 797 28.50 -19.98 -7.39
C GLY A 797 29.03 -21.12 -6.52
N LEU A 798 29.00 -20.97 -5.19
CA LEU A 798 29.44 -21.99 -4.23
C LEU A 798 28.37 -23.06 -4.03
N SER A 799 28.78 -24.25 -3.55
CA SER A 799 27.81 -25.23 -3.06
C SER A 799 27.14 -24.75 -1.77
N ARG A 800 25.96 -25.29 -1.46
CA ARG A 800 25.23 -24.96 -0.21
C ARG A 800 26.05 -25.23 1.05
N THR A 801 26.90 -26.27 1.01
CA THR A 801 27.75 -26.63 2.13
C THR A 801 28.88 -25.61 2.33
N GLU A 802 29.54 -25.21 1.24
CA GLU A 802 30.57 -24.17 1.28
C GLU A 802 29.97 -22.81 1.70
N ALA A 803 28.82 -22.43 1.17
CA ALA A 803 28.13 -21.20 1.58
C ALA A 803 27.77 -21.21 3.08
N LYS A 804 27.35 -22.36 3.61
CA LYS A 804 27.09 -22.52 5.05
C LYS A 804 28.35 -22.39 5.87
N GLN A 805 29.42 -23.05 5.48
CA GLN A 805 30.74 -22.96 6.15
C GLN A 805 31.24 -21.51 6.15
N LEU A 806 31.04 -20.80 5.05
CA LEU A 806 31.43 -19.40 4.93
C LEU A 806 30.64 -18.49 5.89
N ILE A 807 29.33 -18.73 6.04
CA ILE A 807 28.49 -18.02 7.02
C ILE A 807 28.94 -18.36 8.45
N ASP A 808 29.20 -19.61 8.75
CA ASP A 808 29.63 -20.03 10.09
C ASP A 808 31.00 -19.38 10.43
N SER A 809 31.97 -19.41 9.52
CA SER A 809 33.28 -18.73 9.68
C SER A 809 33.15 -17.19 9.81
N TYR A 810 32.15 -16.60 9.13
CA TYR A 810 31.89 -15.16 9.25
C TYR A 810 31.43 -14.81 10.67
N TYR A 811 30.51 -15.59 11.24
CA TYR A 811 30.05 -15.38 12.62
C TYR A 811 31.10 -15.75 13.69
N GLU A 812 32.02 -16.65 13.38
CA GLU A 812 33.21 -16.89 14.22
C GLU A 812 34.14 -15.68 14.22
N THR A 813 34.28 -15.02 13.07
CA THR A 813 35.10 -13.82 12.90
C THR A 813 34.48 -12.58 13.54
N TYR A 814 33.14 -12.48 13.48
CA TYR A 814 32.36 -11.34 13.96
C TYR A 814 31.27 -11.80 14.94
N PRO A 815 31.62 -12.26 16.15
CA PRO A 815 30.67 -12.84 17.08
C PRO A 815 29.63 -11.86 17.60
N LYS A 816 30.01 -10.60 17.87
CA LYS A 816 29.07 -9.57 18.35
C LYS A 816 28.01 -9.19 17.33
N LEU A 817 28.33 -9.32 16.05
CA LEU A 817 27.35 -9.13 14.99
C LEU A 817 26.22 -10.18 15.07
N LYS A 818 26.57 -11.44 15.32
CA LYS A 818 25.57 -12.53 15.51
C LYS A 818 24.69 -12.27 16.73
N GLU A 819 25.30 -11.83 17.84
CA GLU A 819 24.58 -11.49 19.07
C GLU A 819 23.62 -10.33 18.82
N PHE A 820 24.09 -9.26 18.19
CA PHE A 820 23.27 -8.11 17.81
C PHE A 820 22.06 -8.52 16.98
N MET A 821 22.25 -9.35 15.94
CA MET A 821 21.15 -9.80 15.09
C MET A 821 20.08 -10.58 15.89
N ALA A 822 20.53 -11.48 16.79
CA ALA A 822 19.63 -12.22 17.66
C ALA A 822 18.89 -11.31 18.66
N GLU A 823 19.57 -10.31 19.21
CA GLU A 823 18.99 -9.32 20.12
C GLU A 823 17.94 -8.44 19.42
N GLN A 824 18.17 -7.99 18.18
CA GLN A 824 17.20 -7.22 17.43
C GLN A 824 15.91 -8.03 17.19
N VAL A 825 16.04 -9.28 16.80
CA VAL A 825 14.88 -10.19 16.64
C VAL A 825 14.15 -10.40 17.98
N ALA A 826 14.88 -10.61 19.08
CA ALA A 826 14.30 -10.78 20.42
C ALA A 826 13.59 -9.48 20.89
N LYS A 827 14.20 -8.31 20.67
CA LYS A 827 13.62 -7.00 20.93
C LYS A 827 12.32 -6.81 20.14
N ALA A 828 12.35 -7.08 18.84
CA ALA A 828 11.17 -7.00 17.98
C ALA A 828 10.03 -7.90 18.44
N ARG A 829 10.33 -9.15 18.84
CA ARG A 829 9.31 -10.09 19.36
C ARG A 829 8.67 -9.62 20.67
N LYS A 830 9.44 -8.94 21.51
CA LYS A 830 8.98 -8.43 22.82
C LYS A 830 8.21 -7.12 22.68
N LEU A 831 8.70 -6.18 21.89
CA LEU A 831 8.19 -4.80 21.80
C LEU A 831 7.26 -4.58 20.60
N GLY A 832 7.32 -5.44 19.57
CA GLY A 832 6.61 -5.25 18.31
C GLY A 832 7.32 -4.30 17.33
N TYR A 833 8.47 -3.74 17.69
CA TYR A 833 9.25 -2.82 16.84
C TYR A 833 10.75 -2.90 17.12
N VAL A 834 11.53 -2.34 16.22
CA VAL A 834 12.95 -2.01 16.38
C VAL A 834 13.17 -0.51 16.17
N GLU A 835 14.35 0.00 16.54
CA GLU A 835 14.66 1.44 16.51
C GLU A 835 16.00 1.72 15.84
N THR A 836 16.09 2.89 15.18
CA THR A 836 17.37 3.45 14.72
C THR A 836 18.16 4.04 15.90
N ILE A 837 19.40 4.48 15.63
CA ILE A 837 20.24 5.18 16.61
C ILE A 837 19.62 6.49 17.12
N LEU A 838 18.70 7.08 16.36
CA LEU A 838 17.98 8.30 16.73
C LEU A 838 16.55 8.04 17.24
N GLY A 839 16.18 6.77 17.46
CA GLY A 839 14.91 6.40 18.06
C GLY A 839 13.73 6.30 17.07
N ARG A 840 13.98 6.32 15.74
CA ARG A 840 12.94 6.07 14.74
C ARG A 840 12.45 4.63 14.86
N LYS A 841 11.15 4.44 15.04
CA LYS A 841 10.53 3.14 15.23
C LYS A 841 10.15 2.49 13.90
N ARG A 842 10.48 1.21 13.76
CA ARG A 842 9.98 0.34 12.70
C ARG A 842 9.13 -0.76 13.32
N HIS A 843 7.82 -0.68 13.16
CA HIS A 843 6.89 -1.69 13.66
C HIS A 843 6.98 -2.97 12.82
N LEU A 844 6.91 -4.13 13.47
CA LEU A 844 7.09 -5.45 12.87
C LEU A 844 5.98 -6.39 13.35
N GLN A 845 4.79 -6.18 12.84
CA GLN A 845 3.57 -6.89 13.24
C GLN A 845 3.66 -8.39 13.01
N ASP A 846 4.33 -8.79 11.93
CA ASP A 846 4.49 -10.19 11.51
C ASP A 846 5.61 -10.95 12.22
N ILE A 847 6.31 -10.33 13.19
CA ILE A 847 7.48 -10.93 13.84
C ILE A 847 7.17 -12.22 14.61
N ASN A 848 5.94 -12.36 15.08
CA ASN A 848 5.42 -13.53 15.79
C ASN A 848 4.49 -14.39 14.92
N SER A 849 4.47 -14.17 13.60
CA SER A 849 3.64 -14.93 12.67
C SER A 849 3.93 -16.45 12.73
N ASN A 850 2.89 -17.26 12.61
CA ASN A 850 3.03 -18.71 12.48
C ASN A 850 3.50 -19.15 11.09
N ASN A 851 3.38 -18.27 10.09
CA ASN A 851 3.88 -18.52 8.74
C ASN A 851 5.40 -18.29 8.70
N PHE A 852 6.16 -19.36 8.47
CA PHE A 852 7.63 -19.32 8.45
C PHE A 852 8.21 -18.31 7.44
N VAL A 853 7.59 -18.13 6.27
CA VAL A 853 8.05 -17.20 5.24
C VAL A 853 7.82 -15.75 5.68
N VAL A 854 6.63 -15.45 6.18
CA VAL A 854 6.23 -14.13 6.69
C VAL A 854 7.09 -13.75 7.90
N LYS A 855 7.21 -14.67 8.85
CA LYS A 855 8.07 -14.50 10.02
C LYS A 855 9.54 -14.27 9.64
N GLY A 856 10.08 -15.07 8.72
CA GLY A 856 11.45 -14.90 8.24
C GLY A 856 11.68 -13.56 7.54
N HIS A 857 10.67 -13.00 6.88
CA HIS A 857 10.73 -11.65 6.32
C HIS A 857 10.75 -10.58 7.42
N ALA A 858 9.90 -10.72 8.43
CA ALA A 858 9.88 -9.81 9.58
C ALA A 858 11.18 -9.86 10.39
N GLU A 859 11.76 -11.05 10.58
CA GLU A 859 13.07 -11.22 11.25
C GLU A 859 14.21 -10.53 10.48
N ARG A 860 14.23 -10.63 9.13
CA ARG A 860 15.20 -9.88 8.33
C ARG A 860 15.00 -8.37 8.46
N ASN A 861 13.77 -7.90 8.45
CA ASN A 861 13.46 -6.48 8.66
C ASN A 861 13.86 -6.01 10.06
N ALA A 862 13.75 -6.86 11.09
CA ALA A 862 14.20 -6.54 12.44
C ALA A 862 15.70 -6.22 12.52
N VAL A 863 16.50 -6.89 11.70
CA VAL A 863 17.97 -6.65 11.62
C VAL A 863 18.30 -5.46 10.72
N ASN A 864 17.63 -5.35 9.56
CA ASN A 864 17.98 -4.36 8.53
C ASN A 864 17.49 -2.95 8.86
N ALA A 865 16.29 -2.83 9.46
CA ALA A 865 15.66 -1.54 9.66
C ALA A 865 16.47 -0.60 10.60
N PRO A 866 17.08 -1.06 11.70
CA PRO A 866 17.95 -0.22 12.51
C PRO A 866 19.13 0.34 11.72
N ILE A 867 19.74 -0.45 10.84
CA ILE A 867 20.94 -0.07 10.07
C ILE A 867 20.57 0.92 8.96
N GLN A 868 19.63 0.53 8.09
CA GLN A 868 19.18 1.35 6.96
C GLN A 868 18.52 2.65 7.43
N GLY A 869 17.72 2.56 8.50
CA GLY A 869 17.07 3.73 9.07
C GLY A 869 18.07 4.69 9.72
N SER A 870 19.10 4.17 10.39
CA SER A 870 20.18 5.00 10.97
C SER A 870 21.01 5.70 9.89
N ALA A 871 21.29 5.02 8.77
CA ALA A 871 21.94 5.65 7.62
C ALA A 871 21.07 6.79 7.05
N ALA A 872 19.77 6.55 6.91
CA ALA A 872 18.82 7.57 6.45
C ALA A 872 18.73 8.76 7.42
N ASP A 873 18.74 8.51 8.72
CA ASP A 873 18.71 9.58 9.73
C ASP A 873 19.99 10.42 9.70
N ILE A 874 21.17 9.81 9.54
CA ILE A 874 22.47 10.51 9.43
C ILE A 874 22.52 11.38 8.18
N ILE A 875 22.08 10.86 7.03
CA ILE A 875 22.08 11.65 5.79
C ILE A 875 21.14 12.86 5.88
N LYS A 876 19.98 12.69 6.55
CA LYS A 876 19.05 13.79 6.83
C LYS A 876 19.68 14.87 7.71
N LEU A 877 20.41 14.48 8.77
CA LEU A 877 21.18 15.41 9.61
C LEU A 877 22.25 16.13 8.81
N ALA A 878 22.98 15.41 7.93
CA ALA A 878 23.97 16.02 7.05
C ALA A 878 23.32 17.07 6.12
N MET A 879 22.20 16.74 5.49
CA MET A 879 21.47 17.66 4.62
C MET A 879 21.07 18.94 5.33
N ILE A 880 20.56 18.83 6.56
CA ILE A 880 20.17 19.99 7.38
C ILE A 880 21.39 20.85 7.69
N LYS A 881 22.45 20.26 8.23
CA LYS A 881 23.67 20.97 8.60
C LYS A 881 24.34 21.66 7.41
N ILE A 882 24.45 20.96 6.28
CA ILE A 882 25.03 21.52 5.05
C ILE A 882 24.21 22.73 4.60
N GLN A 883 22.89 22.62 4.56
CA GLN A 883 22.04 23.74 4.14
C GLN A 883 22.21 24.95 5.07
N GLU A 884 22.28 24.74 6.39
CA GLU A 884 22.52 25.80 7.37
C GLU A 884 23.86 26.49 7.14
N VAL A 885 24.93 25.70 6.92
CA VAL A 885 26.28 26.27 6.69
C VAL A 885 26.38 27.02 5.36
N LEU A 886 25.77 26.47 4.28
CA LEU A 886 25.74 27.18 2.99
C LEU A 886 25.04 28.55 3.10
N GLU A 887 23.99 28.64 3.90
CA GLU A 887 23.27 29.91 4.13
C GLU A 887 24.07 30.87 5.04
N GLN A 888 24.71 30.36 6.10
CA GLN A 888 25.53 31.17 7.00
C GLN A 888 26.73 31.77 6.28
N GLU A 889 27.40 31.03 5.43
CA GLU A 889 28.54 31.45 4.62
C GLU A 889 28.12 32.22 3.34
N HIS A 890 26.80 32.43 3.14
CA HIS A 890 26.23 33.12 1.99
C HIS A 890 26.63 32.56 0.62
N LEU A 891 26.88 31.24 0.54
CA LEU A 891 27.24 30.55 -0.70
C LEU A 891 26.02 30.41 -1.62
N LYS A 892 26.24 30.52 -2.92
CA LYS A 892 25.24 30.28 -3.96
C LYS A 892 25.10 28.81 -4.31
N THR A 893 25.98 27.96 -3.79
CA THR A 893 25.92 26.50 -3.94
C THR A 893 24.59 25.96 -3.48
N LYS A 894 23.96 25.10 -4.31
CA LYS A 894 22.62 24.53 -4.07
C LYS A 894 22.74 23.00 -3.95
N MET A 895 22.06 22.44 -2.98
CA MET A 895 21.80 20.98 -2.92
C MET A 895 20.68 20.67 -3.91
N LEU A 896 20.88 19.69 -4.79
CA LEU A 896 19.94 19.35 -5.88
C LEU A 896 19.26 18.01 -5.68
N LEU A 897 20.05 16.95 -5.44
CA LEU A 897 19.54 15.58 -5.35
C LEU A 897 20.08 14.86 -4.11
N GLN A 898 19.29 13.93 -3.63
CA GLN A 898 19.69 12.90 -2.69
C GLN A 898 19.37 11.53 -3.35
N VAL A 899 20.39 10.69 -3.52
CA VAL A 899 20.29 9.38 -4.19
C VAL A 899 21.01 8.34 -3.35
N HIS A 900 20.27 7.48 -2.66
CA HIS A 900 20.76 6.49 -1.71
C HIS A 900 21.58 7.14 -0.56
N ASP A 901 22.90 7.07 -0.60
CA ASP A 901 23.87 7.63 0.33
C ASP A 901 24.68 8.79 -0.27
N GLU A 902 24.30 9.23 -1.48
CA GLU A 902 24.90 10.32 -2.25
C GLU A 902 24.08 11.61 -2.16
N LEU A 903 24.76 12.75 -2.06
CA LEU A 903 24.21 14.10 -2.21
C LEU A 903 24.83 14.79 -3.41
N VAL A 904 24.01 15.38 -4.29
CA VAL A 904 24.48 16.11 -5.48
C VAL A 904 24.18 17.59 -5.32
N PHE A 905 25.19 18.41 -5.61
CA PHE A 905 25.14 19.86 -5.49
C PHE A 905 25.53 20.51 -6.83
N GLU A 906 25.12 21.75 -6.99
CA GLU A 906 25.58 22.65 -8.03
C GLU A 906 26.22 23.87 -7.40
N ALA A 907 27.46 24.17 -7.78
CA ALA A 907 28.27 25.23 -7.21
C ALA A 907 28.87 26.12 -8.30
N PRO A 908 28.84 27.46 -8.17
CA PRO A 908 29.69 28.33 -9.00
C PRO A 908 31.15 27.93 -8.95
N GLU A 909 31.88 28.04 -10.06
CA GLU A 909 33.31 27.61 -10.14
C GLU A 909 34.16 28.20 -9.03
N ASN A 910 33.91 29.45 -8.64
CA ASN A 910 34.68 30.12 -7.57
C ASN A 910 34.32 29.63 -6.16
N GLU A 911 33.24 28.88 -5.97
CA GLU A 911 32.81 28.33 -4.69
C GLU A 911 33.17 26.85 -4.52
N VAL A 912 33.51 26.14 -5.61
CA VAL A 912 33.70 24.67 -5.64
C VAL A 912 34.58 24.15 -4.51
N GLU A 913 35.77 24.71 -4.35
CA GLU A 913 36.72 24.20 -3.33
C GLU A 913 36.22 24.46 -1.90
N THR A 914 35.57 25.61 -1.67
CA THR A 914 34.98 25.93 -0.35
C THR A 914 33.79 25.01 -0.09
N ALA A 915 32.88 24.87 -1.05
CA ALA A 915 31.70 24.00 -0.95
C ALA A 915 32.10 22.54 -0.72
N LYS A 916 33.03 22.02 -1.51
CA LYS A 916 33.55 20.65 -1.37
C LYS A 916 34.09 20.37 0.04
N LYS A 917 34.84 21.28 0.62
CA LYS A 917 35.35 21.14 1.99
C LYS A 917 34.21 21.14 3.00
N LEU A 918 33.33 22.12 2.93
CA LEU A 918 32.17 22.24 3.86
C LEU A 918 31.22 21.05 3.77
N ILE A 919 30.92 20.58 2.56
CA ILE A 919 30.05 19.41 2.34
C ILE A 919 30.67 18.18 2.99
N LYS A 920 31.97 17.91 2.68
CA LYS A 920 32.69 16.77 3.25
C LYS A 920 32.72 16.80 4.77
N GLU A 921 33.13 17.91 5.35
CA GLU A 921 33.26 18.09 6.81
C GLU A 921 31.91 17.90 7.51
N ASN A 922 30.81 18.44 6.95
CA ASN A 922 29.48 18.34 7.56
C ASN A 922 28.84 16.96 7.37
N MET A 923 29.10 16.25 6.28
CA MET A 923 28.70 14.85 6.12
C MET A 923 29.47 13.95 7.10
N GLU A 924 30.80 14.02 7.13
CA GLU A 924 31.63 13.19 8.02
C GLU A 924 31.34 13.41 9.50
N ASN A 925 30.94 14.62 9.89
CA ASN A 925 30.59 15.00 11.26
C ASN A 925 29.07 15.14 11.51
N ALA A 926 28.23 14.60 10.64
CA ALA A 926 26.79 14.68 10.80
C ALA A 926 26.32 14.03 12.10
N TYR A 927 26.93 12.92 12.46
CA TYR A 927 26.68 12.20 13.71
C TYR A 927 28.00 11.67 14.29
N LYS A 928 28.18 11.74 15.61
CA LYS A 928 29.39 11.31 16.28
C LYS A 928 29.39 9.79 16.50
N THR A 929 30.33 9.10 15.88
CA THR A 929 30.55 7.65 15.99
C THR A 929 32.02 7.33 16.34
N GLU A 930 32.28 6.14 16.92
CA GLU A 930 33.64 5.61 17.08
C GLU A 930 34.23 5.17 15.73
N VAL A 931 33.39 4.66 14.84
CA VAL A 931 33.73 4.32 13.46
C VAL A 931 33.66 5.57 12.59
N PRO A 932 34.77 6.07 12.02
CA PRO A 932 34.77 7.29 11.22
C PRO A 932 33.82 7.14 10.01
N LEU A 933 32.94 8.11 9.81
CA LEU A 933 32.15 8.23 8.60
C LEU A 933 33.06 8.90 7.54
N LEU A 934 33.29 8.22 6.42
CA LEU A 934 34.13 8.77 5.35
C LEU A 934 33.27 9.13 4.15
N VAL A 935 33.60 10.25 3.51
CA VAL A 935 32.88 10.77 2.35
C VAL A 935 33.85 10.98 1.18
N GLU A 936 33.49 10.40 0.05
CA GLU A 936 34.16 10.64 -1.23
C GLU A 936 33.47 11.80 -1.94
N VAL A 937 34.27 12.75 -2.47
CA VAL A 937 33.72 13.94 -3.13
C VAL A 937 34.36 14.12 -4.48
N GLY A 938 33.57 14.04 -5.54
CA GLY A 938 33.96 14.32 -6.92
C GLY A 938 33.35 15.63 -7.45
N VAL A 939 33.91 16.14 -8.52
CA VAL A 939 33.51 17.38 -9.20
C VAL A 939 33.54 17.17 -10.70
N GLY A 940 32.54 17.60 -11.45
CA GLY A 940 32.47 17.46 -12.88
C GLY A 940 31.52 18.46 -13.54
N GLU A 941 31.51 18.47 -14.85
CA GLU A 941 30.55 19.24 -15.65
C GLU A 941 29.15 18.59 -15.61
N ASN A 942 29.11 17.30 -15.41
CA ASN A 942 27.91 16.49 -15.33
C ASN A 942 27.99 15.50 -14.15
N TRP A 943 26.86 14.86 -13.86
CA TRP A 943 26.78 13.93 -12.73
C TRP A 943 27.65 12.65 -12.91
N LEU A 944 27.86 12.19 -14.17
CA LEU A 944 28.72 11.04 -14.44
C LEU A 944 30.20 11.34 -14.12
N GLU A 945 30.68 12.53 -14.44
CA GLU A 945 32.04 12.97 -14.15
C GLU A 945 32.26 13.27 -12.66
N ALA A 946 31.23 13.78 -11.99
CA ALA A 946 31.27 14.11 -10.58
C ALA A 946 31.20 12.86 -9.67
N HIS A 947 30.69 11.71 -10.14
CA HIS A 947 30.54 10.46 -9.39
C HIS A 947 31.77 9.56 -9.69
#